data_6c283f49f60cc9730f706d992d543add
#
_entry.id   6c283f49f60cc9730f706d992d543add
#
_cell.length_a   1.000
_cell.length_b   1.000
_cell.length_c   1.000
_cell.angle_alpha   90.00
_cell.angle_beta   90.00
_cell.angle_gamma   90.00
#
_symmetry.space_group_name_H-M   'P 1'
#
loop_
_entity.id
_entity.type
_entity.pdbx_description
1 polymer ?
#
loop_
_entity_poly.entity_id
_entity_poly.type
_entity_poly.pdbx_seq_one_letter_code
_entity_poly.pdbx_strand_id
1 'polypeptide(L)'
;MNRASGYLVWIAVALLGAFAFGTIALAHGERISALWIVIAAVCVYLIAYRFYSRFIASKVVQLDGLRMTPAVKYNDGLDYVPTNKYVLFGHHFAAIAGAGPLVGPVLAAQMGYTPGMLWILAGVVFAGAVQDFIVLFISTRRDGRSLGDLVKMELGTVPGVIALFGAFLIMVIILAVLALIVVKALTNSPWGTFTVAATIPIALFMGVYTRYIRPGRIGEVSIIGFVLLMASIAYGQHVHDSAALAAWFTFSGTQLTWILIGYGFVASVLPVWLLLAPRDYLSTFLKIGTIVGLAIGILIVAPELKMPALTKFVDGTGPVWSGNLFPFLFITIACGAVSGFHSLISSGTTPKLLDNETNARFIGYGAMLMESFVAIMALVAACVIEPGVYFAMNAPAAVLGTTPEAVAHTVTQWGFMLTPDMLTQMAKAVGETTIIARAGGAPTLAVGMAQILHQVIGGEAMMAFWYHFAILFEALFILTAVDAGTRAGRFMLQDLLGTFHPALKRTESLPANLTATALCVAAWGYFLYQGVVDPLGGINTLWPLFGISNQMLAAIALVLGTVVLFKMKRERYAWVTIVPTAWLLICTLTAGWQKVFDSNPKVSFLAHAAKLQAAAADGKVLAPAKSLAQMQRIIFNDYVDAALSALFILVVVSIAVYGVVAVVRARRAVQPTSRETPYEPMPVAPALGSGR
;
A
#
# COMPACT_ATOMS: atom_id res chain seq x y z
N MET A 1 -12.57 -35.25 -29.61
CA MET A 1 -12.35 -34.42 -28.42
C MET A 1 -11.73 -33.09 -28.84
N ASN A 2 -12.40 -31.98 -28.55
CA ASN A 2 -11.84 -30.65 -28.83
C ASN A 2 -10.52 -30.47 -28.04
N ARG A 3 -9.50 -29.85 -28.66
CA ARG A 3 -8.19 -29.59 -27.96
C ARG A 3 -8.39 -28.98 -26.58
N ALA A 4 -9.42 -28.16 -26.37
CA ALA A 4 -9.74 -27.57 -25.08
C ALA A 4 -10.19 -28.59 -24.02
N SER A 5 -10.98 -29.61 -24.38
CA SER A 5 -11.40 -30.65 -23.44
C SER A 5 -10.22 -31.55 -23.01
N GLY A 6 -9.27 -31.78 -23.91
CA GLY A 6 -8.04 -32.52 -23.56
C GLY A 6 -7.18 -31.76 -22.50
N TYR A 7 -7.00 -30.45 -22.64
CA TYR A 7 -6.28 -29.66 -21.63
C TYR A 7 -6.96 -29.66 -20.27
N LEU A 8 -8.31 -29.57 -20.24
CA LEU A 8 -9.07 -29.60 -18.98
C LEU A 8 -8.90 -30.92 -18.22
N VAL A 9 -8.89 -32.06 -18.94
CA VAL A 9 -8.66 -33.38 -18.33
C VAL A 9 -7.27 -33.45 -17.72
N TRP A 10 -6.23 -33.01 -18.43
CA TRP A 10 -4.85 -33.05 -17.90
C TRP A 10 -4.62 -32.06 -16.75
N ILE A 11 -5.26 -30.89 -16.77
CA ILE A 11 -5.27 -29.95 -15.64
C ILE A 11 -5.92 -30.61 -14.42
N ALA A 12 -7.09 -31.27 -14.60
CA ALA A 12 -7.74 -31.98 -13.50
C ALA A 12 -6.89 -33.12 -12.93
N VAL A 13 -6.20 -33.89 -13.79
CA VAL A 13 -5.25 -34.94 -13.36
C VAL A 13 -4.08 -34.34 -12.59
N ALA A 14 -3.50 -33.22 -13.07
CA ALA A 14 -2.41 -32.54 -12.38
C ALA A 14 -2.84 -32.00 -11.01
N LEU A 15 -4.02 -31.39 -10.92
CA LEU A 15 -4.58 -30.89 -9.64
C LEU A 15 -4.88 -32.04 -8.67
N LEU A 16 -5.42 -33.15 -9.17
CA LEU A 16 -5.67 -34.35 -8.36
C LEU A 16 -4.35 -34.93 -7.82
N GLY A 17 -3.31 -35.01 -8.66
CA GLY A 17 -1.98 -35.47 -8.25
C GLY A 17 -1.37 -34.56 -7.19
N ALA A 18 -1.41 -33.23 -7.41
CA ALA A 18 -0.93 -32.25 -6.43
C ALA A 18 -1.70 -32.34 -5.10
N PHE A 19 -3.03 -32.50 -5.16
CA PHE A 19 -3.87 -32.67 -3.97
C PHE A 19 -3.53 -33.97 -3.23
N ALA A 20 -3.33 -35.08 -3.93
CA ALA A 20 -2.98 -36.36 -3.33
C ALA A 20 -1.62 -36.29 -2.61
N PHE A 21 -0.58 -35.70 -3.23
CA PHE A 21 0.71 -35.48 -2.60
C PHE A 21 0.63 -34.56 -1.39
N GLY A 22 -0.09 -33.44 -1.50
CA GLY A 22 -0.32 -32.54 -0.38
C GLY A 22 -1.03 -33.23 0.79
N THR A 23 -2.02 -34.08 0.51
CA THR A 23 -2.73 -34.86 1.53
C THR A 23 -1.80 -35.88 2.24
N ILE A 24 -0.91 -36.55 1.49
CA ILE A 24 0.07 -37.47 2.05
C ILE A 24 1.04 -36.72 2.98
N ALA A 25 1.60 -35.58 2.56
CA ALA A 25 2.52 -34.77 3.35
C ALA A 25 1.86 -34.32 4.66
N LEU A 26 0.63 -33.76 4.59
CA LEU A 26 -0.14 -33.31 5.76
C LEU A 26 -0.50 -34.48 6.70
N ALA A 27 -0.84 -35.66 6.15
CA ALA A 27 -1.16 -36.85 6.94
C ALA A 27 0.06 -37.39 7.71
N HIS A 28 1.27 -37.15 7.21
CA HIS A 28 2.52 -37.50 7.90
C HIS A 28 2.97 -36.43 8.93
N GLY A 29 2.18 -35.37 9.11
CA GLY A 29 2.49 -34.29 10.06
C GLY A 29 3.67 -33.41 9.63
N GLU A 30 3.96 -33.35 8.34
CA GLU A 30 4.99 -32.44 7.81
C GLU A 30 4.63 -30.98 8.10
N ARG A 31 5.62 -30.25 8.60
CA ARG A 31 5.48 -28.82 8.88
C ARG A 31 5.58 -28.03 7.59
N ILE A 32 4.71 -27.05 7.44
CA ILE A 32 4.68 -26.26 6.20
C ILE A 32 5.80 -25.23 6.24
N SER A 33 6.73 -25.34 5.29
CA SER A 33 7.75 -24.31 5.07
C SER A 33 7.21 -23.14 4.26
N ALA A 34 7.64 -21.94 4.62
CA ALA A 34 7.39 -20.70 3.87
C ALA A 34 7.83 -20.76 2.40
N LEU A 35 8.82 -21.61 2.08
CA LEU A 35 9.28 -21.89 0.73
C LEU A 35 8.13 -22.19 -0.24
N TRP A 36 7.17 -23.02 0.18
CA TRP A 36 6.06 -23.43 -0.68
C TRP A 36 5.09 -22.29 -0.99
N ILE A 37 4.89 -21.36 -0.05
CA ILE A 37 4.08 -20.15 -0.30
C ILE A 37 4.76 -19.27 -1.35
N VAL A 38 6.08 -19.08 -1.26
CA VAL A 38 6.84 -18.26 -2.22
C VAL A 38 6.79 -18.88 -3.61
N ILE A 39 7.04 -20.18 -3.73
CA ILE A 39 6.97 -20.90 -5.01
C ILE A 39 5.56 -20.82 -5.61
N ALA A 40 4.54 -21.06 -4.81
CA ALA A 40 3.14 -20.98 -5.27
C ALA A 40 2.79 -19.58 -5.79
N ALA A 41 3.19 -18.54 -5.08
CA ALA A 41 2.98 -17.15 -5.50
C ALA A 41 3.67 -16.85 -6.83
N VAL A 42 4.93 -17.20 -6.98
CA VAL A 42 5.69 -17.01 -8.23
C VAL A 42 5.04 -17.75 -9.38
N CYS A 43 4.63 -19.01 -9.20
CA CYS A 43 3.94 -19.78 -10.24
C CYS A 43 2.61 -19.12 -10.65
N VAL A 44 1.78 -18.69 -9.69
CA VAL A 44 0.51 -18.02 -9.97
C VAL A 44 0.75 -16.72 -10.75
N TYR A 45 1.74 -15.92 -10.36
CA TYR A 45 2.04 -14.65 -11.02
C TYR A 45 2.59 -14.84 -12.44
N LEU A 46 3.46 -15.81 -12.66
CA LEU A 46 3.96 -16.14 -14.00
C LEU A 46 2.82 -16.59 -14.93
N ILE A 47 1.91 -17.44 -14.44
CA ILE A 47 0.74 -17.91 -15.18
C ILE A 47 -0.19 -16.72 -15.49
N ALA A 48 -0.51 -15.91 -14.48
CA ALA A 48 -1.36 -14.73 -14.64
C ALA A 48 -0.78 -13.73 -15.64
N TYR A 49 0.51 -13.43 -15.53
CA TYR A 49 1.19 -12.53 -16.45
C TYR A 49 1.25 -13.11 -17.86
N ARG A 50 1.58 -14.40 -18.02
CA ARG A 50 1.73 -15.05 -19.33
C ARG A 50 0.42 -15.14 -20.08
N PHE A 51 -0.67 -15.52 -19.41
CA PHE A 51 -1.93 -15.87 -20.06
C PHE A 51 -3.00 -14.79 -19.86
N TYR A 52 -3.34 -14.45 -18.61
CA TYR A 52 -4.47 -13.57 -18.32
C TYR A 52 -4.19 -12.12 -18.73
N SER A 53 -3.02 -11.57 -18.37
CA SER A 53 -2.68 -10.21 -18.78
C SER A 53 -2.53 -10.08 -20.31
N ARG A 54 -2.03 -11.15 -20.98
CA ARG A 54 -1.96 -11.16 -22.45
C ARG A 54 -3.36 -11.21 -23.09
N PHE A 55 -4.28 -11.95 -22.49
CA PHE A 55 -5.68 -11.96 -22.92
C PHE A 55 -6.27 -10.55 -22.80
N ILE A 56 -6.08 -9.87 -21.67
CA ILE A 56 -6.56 -8.49 -21.48
C ILE A 56 -5.93 -7.57 -22.54
N ALA A 57 -4.61 -7.59 -22.69
CA ALA A 57 -3.89 -6.75 -23.65
C ALA A 57 -4.35 -6.93 -25.10
N SER A 58 -4.55 -8.19 -25.55
CA SER A 58 -4.79 -8.50 -26.95
C SER A 58 -6.28 -8.57 -27.33
N LYS A 59 -7.16 -8.95 -26.39
CA LYS A 59 -8.59 -9.16 -26.68
C LYS A 59 -9.50 -8.11 -26.04
N VAL A 60 -9.19 -7.68 -24.81
CA VAL A 60 -10.04 -6.73 -24.08
C VAL A 60 -9.76 -5.30 -24.53
N VAL A 61 -8.54 -4.81 -24.32
CA VAL A 61 -8.17 -3.41 -24.59
C VAL A 61 -7.54 -3.19 -25.97
N GLN A 62 -6.97 -4.24 -26.58
CA GLN A 62 -6.29 -4.19 -27.88
C GLN A 62 -5.23 -3.08 -27.93
N LEU A 63 -4.13 -3.29 -27.21
CA LEU A 63 -3.00 -2.37 -27.22
C LEU A 63 -2.44 -2.20 -28.63
N ASP A 64 -2.12 -0.97 -28.98
CA ASP A 64 -1.54 -0.59 -30.29
C ASP A 64 -0.18 0.07 -30.08
N GLY A 65 0.88 -0.60 -30.52
CA GLY A 65 2.24 -0.08 -30.43
C GLY A 65 2.56 1.01 -31.45
N LEU A 66 1.70 1.22 -32.44
CA LEU A 66 1.86 2.29 -33.45
C LEU A 66 1.16 3.59 -33.05
N ARG A 67 0.30 3.57 -32.01
CA ARG A 67 -0.37 4.75 -31.49
C ARG A 67 0.60 5.61 -30.68
N MET A 68 0.64 6.91 -30.98
CA MET A 68 1.43 7.88 -30.24
C MET A 68 0.92 8.00 -28.79
N THR A 69 1.83 7.91 -27.82
CA THR A 69 1.51 8.09 -26.40
C THR A 69 1.58 9.56 -25.99
N PRO A 70 0.92 9.96 -24.88
CA PRO A 70 1.01 11.33 -24.36
C PRO A 70 2.46 11.76 -24.07
N ALA A 71 3.28 10.83 -23.56
CA ALA A 71 4.69 11.08 -23.28
C ALA A 71 5.48 11.54 -24.52
N VAL A 72 5.19 10.94 -25.67
CA VAL A 72 5.85 11.30 -26.96
C VAL A 72 5.22 12.56 -27.54
N LYS A 73 3.88 12.66 -27.49
CA LYS A 73 3.13 13.77 -28.10
C LYS A 73 3.41 15.13 -27.43
N TYR A 74 3.45 15.14 -26.11
CA TYR A 74 3.59 16.36 -25.31
C TYR A 74 4.94 16.48 -24.62
N ASN A 75 5.97 15.82 -25.13
CA ASN A 75 7.30 15.80 -24.53
C ASN A 75 7.81 17.22 -24.25
N ASP A 76 7.74 17.63 -22.99
CA ASP A 76 8.18 18.94 -22.49
C ASP A 76 9.50 18.85 -21.67
N GLY A 77 9.99 17.62 -21.45
CA GLY A 77 11.18 17.37 -20.63
C GLY A 77 10.97 17.60 -19.12
N LEU A 78 9.73 17.84 -18.68
CA LEU A 78 9.37 18.11 -17.28
C LEU A 78 8.37 17.09 -16.75
N ASP A 79 7.13 17.13 -17.26
CA ASP A 79 6.04 16.24 -16.84
C ASP A 79 5.83 15.09 -17.85
N TYR A 80 6.00 15.37 -19.14
CA TYR A 80 5.85 14.41 -20.23
C TYR A 80 7.22 14.04 -20.79
N VAL A 81 7.72 12.87 -20.42
CA VAL A 81 9.07 12.41 -20.80
C VAL A 81 9.02 10.93 -21.20
N PRO A 82 9.19 10.59 -22.50
CA PRO A 82 9.27 9.20 -22.91
C PRO A 82 10.38 8.47 -22.15
N THR A 83 10.02 7.47 -21.37
CA THR A 83 10.91 6.80 -20.43
C THR A 83 11.03 5.32 -20.78
N ASN A 84 12.26 4.78 -20.72
CA ASN A 84 12.50 3.36 -20.95
C ASN A 84 11.61 2.50 -20.03
N LYS A 85 11.01 1.45 -20.58
CA LYS A 85 10.04 0.60 -19.87
C LYS A 85 10.54 0.01 -18.54
N TYR A 86 11.83 -0.30 -18.39
CA TYR A 86 12.39 -0.86 -17.17
C TYR A 86 12.55 0.21 -16.09
N VAL A 87 12.98 1.40 -16.50
CA VAL A 87 13.05 2.57 -15.62
C VAL A 87 11.64 2.97 -15.17
N LEU A 88 10.69 3.01 -16.10
CA LEU A 88 9.30 3.34 -15.82
C LEU A 88 8.63 2.27 -14.93
N PHE A 89 8.96 0.98 -15.13
CA PHE A 89 8.50 -0.08 -14.23
C PHE A 89 8.98 0.16 -12.79
N GLY A 90 10.25 0.47 -12.60
CA GLY A 90 10.81 0.78 -11.28
C GLY A 90 10.16 2.01 -10.65
N HIS A 91 9.97 3.08 -11.43
CA HIS A 91 9.31 4.29 -10.96
C HIS A 91 7.85 4.03 -10.58
N HIS A 92 7.09 3.34 -11.44
CA HIS A 92 5.69 2.99 -11.17
C HIS A 92 5.57 2.10 -9.94
N PHE A 93 6.39 1.04 -9.85
CA PHE A 93 6.45 0.15 -8.69
C PHE A 93 6.79 0.92 -7.41
N ALA A 94 7.79 1.81 -7.44
CA ALA A 94 8.15 2.61 -6.27
C ALA A 94 7.02 3.52 -5.80
N ALA A 95 6.25 4.08 -6.73
CA ALA A 95 5.14 4.98 -6.44
C ALA A 95 3.90 4.26 -5.90
N ILE A 96 3.57 3.06 -6.40
CA ILE A 96 2.41 2.29 -5.93
C ILE A 96 2.69 1.56 -4.62
N ALA A 97 3.90 1.02 -4.44
CA ALA A 97 4.27 0.21 -3.30
C ALA A 97 4.55 1.10 -2.07
N GLY A 98 3.53 1.30 -1.25
CA GLY A 98 3.58 2.01 0.04
C GLY A 98 3.53 1.05 1.24
N ALA A 99 3.00 1.49 2.39
CA ALA A 99 2.88 0.66 3.60
C ALA A 99 1.85 -0.48 3.47
N GLY A 100 0.87 -0.33 2.59
CA GLY A 100 -0.24 -1.28 2.50
C GLY A 100 0.18 -2.73 2.30
N PRO A 101 1.06 -3.07 1.33
CA PRO A 101 1.51 -4.44 1.12
C PRO A 101 2.42 -4.96 2.23
N LEU A 102 3.02 -4.09 3.03
CA LEU A 102 3.87 -4.49 4.16
C LEU A 102 3.04 -4.77 5.41
N VAL A 103 2.14 -3.87 5.77
CA VAL A 103 1.40 -3.86 7.04
C VAL A 103 0.14 -4.71 6.99
N GLY A 104 -0.66 -4.59 5.91
CA GLY A 104 -1.94 -5.30 5.78
C GLY A 104 -1.83 -6.82 5.98
N PRO A 105 -0.94 -7.50 5.27
CA PRO A 105 -0.72 -8.94 5.45
C PRO A 105 -0.23 -9.32 6.84
N VAL A 106 0.62 -8.49 7.46
CA VAL A 106 1.09 -8.71 8.84
C VAL A 106 -0.07 -8.64 9.82
N LEU A 107 -0.93 -7.62 9.72
CA LEU A 107 -2.10 -7.49 10.58
C LEU A 107 -3.13 -8.60 10.34
N ALA A 108 -3.28 -9.04 9.09
CA ALA A 108 -4.20 -10.12 8.71
C ALA A 108 -3.74 -11.50 9.23
N ALA A 109 -2.44 -11.69 9.51
CA ALA A 109 -1.89 -12.93 10.03
C ALA A 109 -2.53 -13.35 11.38
N GLN A 110 -3.21 -12.44 12.10
CA GLN A 110 -3.99 -12.85 13.29
C GLN A 110 -5.04 -13.92 12.99
N MET A 111 -5.55 -13.99 11.76
CA MET A 111 -6.52 -15.00 11.32
C MET A 111 -5.87 -16.30 10.79
N GLY A 112 -4.55 -16.37 10.82
CA GLY A 112 -3.75 -17.43 10.21
C GLY A 112 -3.20 -17.02 8.83
N TYR A 113 -2.30 -17.85 8.28
CA TYR A 113 -1.65 -17.50 7.00
C TYR A 113 -2.55 -17.76 5.77
N THR A 114 -3.45 -18.74 5.82
CA THR A 114 -4.21 -19.20 4.63
C THR A 114 -5.18 -18.14 4.10
N PRO A 115 -6.03 -17.49 4.90
CA PRO A 115 -7.01 -16.54 4.36
C PRO A 115 -6.34 -15.35 3.68
N GLY A 116 -5.29 -14.79 4.32
CA GLY A 116 -4.52 -13.68 3.77
C GLY A 116 -3.83 -14.06 2.46
N MET A 117 -3.16 -15.21 2.42
CA MET A 117 -2.49 -15.72 1.21
C MET A 117 -3.47 -15.87 0.04
N LEU A 118 -4.61 -16.52 0.26
CA LEU A 118 -5.59 -16.74 -0.80
C LEU A 118 -6.15 -15.43 -1.34
N TRP A 119 -6.44 -14.46 -0.46
CA TRP A 119 -6.93 -13.16 -0.89
C TRP A 119 -5.86 -12.36 -1.65
N ILE A 120 -4.61 -12.35 -1.21
CA ILE A 120 -3.52 -11.68 -1.92
C ILE A 120 -3.41 -12.24 -3.34
N LEU A 121 -3.33 -13.57 -3.51
CA LEU A 121 -3.16 -14.21 -4.81
C LEU A 121 -4.36 -14.00 -5.74
N ALA A 122 -5.57 -14.23 -5.26
CA ALA A 122 -6.78 -14.06 -6.07
C ALA A 122 -7.07 -12.59 -6.37
N GLY A 123 -6.95 -11.72 -5.36
CA GLY A 123 -7.23 -10.30 -5.46
C GLY A 123 -6.32 -9.60 -6.47
N VAL A 124 -5.02 -9.89 -6.44
CA VAL A 124 -4.10 -9.26 -7.39
C VAL A 124 -4.36 -9.70 -8.82
N VAL A 125 -4.54 -11.00 -9.06
CA VAL A 125 -4.71 -11.52 -10.42
C VAL A 125 -5.98 -11.01 -11.08
N PHE A 126 -7.10 -11.04 -10.34
CA PHE A 126 -8.43 -10.75 -10.92
C PHE A 126 -8.92 -9.32 -10.70
N ALA A 127 -8.31 -8.56 -9.77
CA ALA A 127 -8.76 -7.21 -9.44
C ALA A 127 -7.61 -6.18 -9.50
N GLY A 128 -6.59 -6.27 -8.66
CA GLY A 128 -5.57 -5.23 -8.53
C GLY A 128 -4.79 -4.97 -9.81
N ALA A 129 -4.18 -6.02 -10.38
CA ALA A 129 -3.41 -5.90 -11.62
C ALA A 129 -4.29 -5.56 -12.85
N VAL A 130 -5.55 -5.99 -12.83
CA VAL A 130 -6.54 -5.59 -13.85
C VAL A 130 -6.84 -4.10 -13.76
N GLN A 131 -7.08 -3.59 -12.54
CA GLN A 131 -7.34 -2.18 -12.28
C GLN A 131 -6.18 -1.32 -12.79
N ASP A 132 -4.97 -1.59 -12.33
CA ASP A 132 -3.79 -0.78 -12.64
C ASP A 132 -3.54 -0.74 -14.15
N PHE A 133 -3.62 -1.88 -14.80
CA PHE A 133 -3.43 -1.97 -16.24
C PHE A 133 -4.53 -1.25 -17.04
N ILE A 134 -5.81 -1.45 -16.70
CA ILE A 134 -6.92 -0.84 -17.42
C ILE A 134 -6.94 0.68 -17.22
N VAL A 135 -6.69 1.17 -16.00
CA VAL A 135 -6.62 2.61 -15.74
C VAL A 135 -5.46 3.26 -16.48
N LEU A 136 -4.28 2.62 -16.49
CA LEU A 136 -3.12 3.10 -17.25
C LEU A 136 -3.46 3.18 -18.76
N PHE A 137 -4.07 2.14 -19.33
CA PHE A 137 -4.53 2.13 -20.70
C PHE A 137 -5.52 3.26 -21.00
N ILE A 138 -6.55 3.42 -20.14
CA ILE A 138 -7.58 4.44 -20.32
C ILE A 138 -6.97 5.84 -20.32
N SER A 139 -6.09 6.11 -19.37
CA SER A 139 -5.44 7.41 -19.24
C SER A 139 -4.48 7.69 -20.40
N THR A 140 -3.70 6.68 -20.83
CA THR A 140 -2.80 6.81 -21.99
C THR A 140 -3.55 7.23 -23.24
N ARG A 141 -4.75 6.68 -23.50
CA ARG A 141 -5.58 7.05 -24.66
C ARG A 141 -6.39 8.35 -24.46
N ARG A 142 -6.17 9.07 -23.35
CA ARG A 142 -6.84 10.33 -23.01
C ARG A 142 -5.84 11.36 -22.50
N ASP A 143 -4.70 11.47 -23.18
CA ASP A 143 -3.65 12.48 -22.93
C ASP A 143 -3.07 12.47 -21.51
N GLY A 144 -3.07 11.30 -20.82
CA GLY A 144 -2.52 11.18 -19.46
C GLY A 144 -3.36 11.88 -18.39
N ARG A 145 -4.69 11.96 -18.57
CA ARG A 145 -5.60 12.63 -17.63
C ARG A 145 -5.74 11.88 -16.32
N SER A 146 -5.96 12.63 -15.24
CA SER A 146 -6.19 12.10 -13.89
C SER A 146 -7.50 11.31 -13.78
N LEU A 147 -7.62 10.45 -12.75
CA LEU A 147 -8.82 9.65 -12.52
C LEU A 147 -10.09 10.51 -12.43
N GLY A 148 -10.04 11.65 -11.74
CA GLY A 148 -11.19 12.57 -11.64
C GLY A 148 -11.63 13.13 -12.98
N ASP A 149 -10.66 13.56 -13.82
CA ASP A 149 -10.93 14.03 -15.18
C ASP A 149 -11.49 12.92 -16.07
N LEU A 150 -10.95 11.68 -15.94
CA LEU A 150 -11.46 10.54 -16.69
C LEU A 150 -12.91 10.23 -16.32
N VAL A 151 -13.26 10.26 -15.03
CA VAL A 151 -14.66 10.10 -14.56
C VAL A 151 -15.52 11.24 -15.12
N LYS A 152 -15.05 12.48 -15.09
CA LYS A 152 -15.76 13.64 -15.65
C LYS A 152 -16.03 13.49 -17.14
N MET A 153 -15.02 13.02 -17.90
CA MET A 153 -15.15 12.80 -19.34
C MET A 153 -16.14 11.69 -19.68
N GLU A 154 -16.08 10.59 -18.93
CA GLU A 154 -16.82 9.37 -19.28
C GLU A 154 -18.19 9.27 -18.62
N LEU A 155 -18.37 9.77 -17.40
CA LEU A 155 -19.63 9.69 -16.66
C LEU A 155 -20.38 11.03 -16.61
N GLY A 156 -19.68 12.15 -16.78
CA GLY A 156 -20.27 13.50 -16.74
C GLY A 156 -19.68 14.37 -15.63
N THR A 157 -20.07 15.65 -15.61
CA THR A 157 -19.47 16.66 -14.71
C THR A 157 -19.76 16.37 -13.24
N VAL A 158 -21.02 16.03 -12.88
CA VAL A 158 -21.40 15.76 -11.49
C VAL A 158 -20.62 14.58 -10.89
N PRO A 159 -20.63 13.38 -11.49
CA PRO A 159 -19.84 12.28 -10.97
C PRO A 159 -18.32 12.56 -10.99
N GLY A 160 -17.83 13.38 -11.92
CA GLY A 160 -16.43 13.81 -11.94
C GLY A 160 -16.03 14.63 -10.73
N VAL A 161 -16.87 15.59 -10.30
CA VAL A 161 -16.60 16.39 -9.09
C VAL A 161 -16.71 15.53 -7.84
N ILE A 162 -17.72 14.66 -7.76
CA ILE A 162 -17.86 13.70 -6.63
C ILE A 162 -16.64 12.79 -6.53
N ALA A 163 -16.16 12.24 -7.65
CA ALA A 163 -14.99 11.38 -7.69
C ALA A 163 -13.71 12.13 -7.29
N LEU A 164 -13.50 13.35 -7.78
CA LEU A 164 -12.33 14.17 -7.44
C LEU A 164 -12.31 14.52 -5.95
N PHE A 165 -13.44 14.95 -5.39
CA PHE A 165 -13.57 15.25 -3.98
C PHE A 165 -13.36 14.01 -3.10
N GLY A 166 -14.02 12.88 -3.45
CA GLY A 166 -13.85 11.62 -2.75
C GLY A 166 -12.42 11.10 -2.80
N ALA A 167 -11.79 11.13 -3.98
CA ALA A 167 -10.41 10.72 -4.16
C ALA A 167 -9.43 11.59 -3.35
N PHE A 168 -9.66 12.91 -3.26
CA PHE A 168 -8.84 13.80 -2.43
C PHE A 168 -8.96 13.45 -0.94
N LEU A 169 -10.17 13.25 -0.40
CA LEU A 169 -10.36 12.86 0.99
C LEU A 169 -9.75 11.48 1.29
N ILE A 170 -9.92 10.53 0.39
CA ILE A 170 -9.29 9.21 0.50
C ILE A 170 -7.77 9.33 0.54
N MET A 171 -7.20 10.16 -0.33
CA MET A 171 -5.76 10.45 -0.35
C MET A 171 -5.28 11.01 1.00
N VAL A 172 -6.02 11.94 1.60
CA VAL A 172 -5.70 12.51 2.93
C VAL A 172 -5.62 11.41 3.99
N ILE A 173 -6.58 10.49 4.04
CA ILE A 173 -6.58 9.36 4.98
C ILE A 173 -5.41 8.41 4.70
N ILE A 174 -5.15 8.08 3.44
CA ILE A 174 -4.03 7.24 3.05
C ILE A 174 -2.71 7.84 3.56
N LEU A 175 -2.46 9.12 3.31
CA LEU A 175 -1.23 9.79 3.72
C LEU A 175 -1.08 9.86 5.23
N ALA A 176 -2.16 10.11 5.96
CA ALA A 176 -2.16 10.12 7.42
C ALA A 176 -1.78 8.76 7.99
N VAL A 177 -2.35 7.68 7.45
CA VAL A 177 -2.05 6.30 7.89
C VAL A 177 -0.62 5.91 7.53
N LEU A 178 -0.14 6.24 6.33
CA LEU A 178 1.23 5.99 5.93
C LEU A 178 2.23 6.68 6.88
N ALA A 179 2.01 7.95 7.17
CA ALA A 179 2.85 8.71 8.10
C ALA A 179 2.76 8.15 9.53
N LEU A 180 1.58 7.71 9.99
CA LEU A 180 1.38 7.09 11.30
C LEU A 180 2.24 5.83 11.49
N ILE A 181 2.37 4.99 10.46
CA ILE A 181 3.19 3.79 10.53
C ILE A 181 4.66 4.15 10.72
N VAL A 182 5.16 5.17 10.00
CA VAL A 182 6.53 5.67 10.20
C VAL A 182 6.72 6.20 11.62
N VAL A 183 5.77 6.97 12.15
CA VAL A 183 5.84 7.43 13.55
C VAL A 183 5.92 6.25 14.51
N LYS A 184 5.07 5.22 14.33
CA LYS A 184 5.08 4.03 15.20
C LYS A 184 6.38 3.23 15.10
N ALA A 185 6.97 3.14 13.93
CA ALA A 185 8.25 2.44 13.74
C ALA A 185 9.43 3.16 14.41
N LEU A 186 9.42 4.52 14.41
CA LEU A 186 10.55 5.33 14.87
C LEU A 186 10.41 5.84 16.32
N THR A 187 9.23 5.74 16.93
CA THR A 187 9.00 6.24 18.29
C THR A 187 9.95 5.57 19.30
N ASN A 188 10.72 6.40 20.03
CA ASN A 188 11.71 5.96 21.01
C ASN A 188 12.79 5.01 20.44
N SER A 189 13.08 5.09 19.14
CA SER A 189 14.11 4.31 18.46
C SER A 189 15.20 5.25 17.90
N PRO A 190 16.27 5.56 18.66
CA PRO A 190 17.33 6.45 18.20
C PRO A 190 18.09 5.90 17.01
N TRP A 191 18.34 4.59 16.97
CA TRP A 191 18.97 3.92 15.82
C TRP A 191 18.14 4.09 14.56
N GLY A 192 16.84 3.69 14.59
CA GLY A 192 15.94 3.82 13.46
C GLY A 192 15.79 5.26 12.99
N THR A 193 15.60 6.20 13.92
CA THR A 193 15.44 7.63 13.61
C THR A 193 16.69 8.22 12.95
N PHE A 194 17.87 7.94 13.48
CA PHE A 194 19.14 8.37 12.88
C PHE A 194 19.26 7.83 11.44
N THR A 195 19.03 6.55 11.24
CA THR A 195 19.21 5.89 9.94
C THR A 195 18.26 6.47 8.88
N VAL A 196 16.99 6.70 9.25
CA VAL A 196 16.01 7.32 8.36
C VAL A 196 16.35 8.78 8.07
N ALA A 197 16.76 9.55 9.09
CA ALA A 197 17.18 10.95 8.92
C ALA A 197 18.39 11.07 7.99
N ALA A 198 19.36 10.15 8.06
CA ALA A 198 20.55 10.12 7.20
C ALA A 198 20.20 9.97 5.71
N THR A 199 19.03 9.42 5.37
CA THR A 199 18.59 9.31 3.96
C THR A 199 18.40 10.67 3.30
N ILE A 200 18.07 11.72 4.05
CA ILE A 200 17.85 13.08 3.53
C ILE A 200 19.15 13.67 2.97
N PRO A 201 20.23 13.82 3.75
CA PRO A 201 21.50 14.34 3.23
C PRO A 201 22.10 13.43 2.14
N ILE A 202 21.91 12.11 2.22
CA ILE A 202 22.35 11.18 1.17
C ILE A 202 21.62 11.49 -0.14
N ALA A 203 20.28 11.64 -0.11
CA ALA A 203 19.50 11.97 -1.31
C ALA A 203 19.86 13.35 -1.89
N LEU A 204 20.05 14.37 -1.04
CA LEU A 204 20.51 15.69 -1.47
C LEU A 204 21.89 15.63 -2.16
N PHE A 205 22.82 14.89 -1.57
CA PHE A 205 24.12 14.65 -2.17
C PHE A 205 24.00 13.96 -3.53
N MET A 206 23.19 12.91 -3.64
CA MET A 206 22.95 12.20 -4.90
C MET A 206 22.34 13.13 -5.96
N GLY A 207 21.39 13.98 -5.59
CA GLY A 207 20.77 14.96 -6.50
C GLY A 207 21.78 15.97 -7.05
N VAL A 208 22.60 16.53 -6.18
CA VAL A 208 23.68 17.46 -6.54
C VAL A 208 24.74 16.75 -7.41
N TYR A 209 25.14 15.53 -7.03
CA TYR A 209 26.14 14.74 -7.75
C TYR A 209 25.71 14.45 -9.20
N THR A 210 24.47 13.97 -9.37
CA THR A 210 23.93 13.63 -10.70
C THR A 210 23.71 14.84 -11.59
N ARG A 211 23.45 16.02 -11.01
CA ARG A 211 23.17 17.23 -11.76
C ARG A 211 24.41 18.06 -12.08
N TYR A 212 25.34 18.22 -11.15
CA TYR A 212 26.44 19.17 -11.24
C TYR A 212 27.82 18.51 -11.28
N ILE A 213 28.04 17.36 -10.63
CA ILE A 213 29.37 16.76 -10.52
C ILE A 213 29.64 15.80 -11.65
N ARG A 214 28.75 14.80 -11.85
CA ARG A 214 28.85 13.82 -12.95
C ARG A 214 27.47 13.54 -13.57
N PRO A 215 26.99 14.40 -14.47
CA PRO A 215 25.70 14.22 -15.13
C PRO A 215 25.60 12.88 -15.85
N GLY A 216 24.48 12.15 -15.63
CA GLY A 216 24.18 10.87 -16.29
C GLY A 216 24.89 9.64 -15.72
N ARG A 217 25.76 9.76 -14.72
CA ARG A 217 26.42 8.61 -14.06
C ARG A 217 25.55 7.99 -12.95
N ILE A 218 24.36 7.54 -13.33
CA ILE A 218 23.33 7.05 -12.40
C ILE A 218 23.82 5.81 -11.64
N GLY A 219 24.49 4.86 -12.29
CA GLY A 219 24.99 3.65 -11.64
C GLY A 219 26.04 3.93 -10.56
N GLU A 220 26.94 4.88 -10.80
CA GLU A 220 28.00 5.27 -9.86
C GLU A 220 27.38 5.89 -8.59
N VAL A 221 26.47 6.85 -8.72
CA VAL A 221 25.82 7.49 -7.59
C VAL A 221 24.92 6.53 -6.81
N SER A 222 24.35 5.52 -7.47
CA SER A 222 23.55 4.48 -6.80
C SER A 222 24.39 3.62 -5.88
N ILE A 223 25.57 3.21 -6.34
CA ILE A 223 26.51 2.44 -5.50
C ILE A 223 26.95 3.28 -4.30
N ILE A 224 27.32 4.55 -4.53
CA ILE A 224 27.70 5.46 -3.43
C ILE A 224 26.54 5.61 -2.44
N GLY A 225 25.33 5.88 -2.91
CA GLY A 225 24.14 6.03 -2.05
C GLY A 225 23.84 4.75 -1.26
N PHE A 226 23.94 3.58 -1.88
CA PHE A 226 23.75 2.30 -1.19
C PHE A 226 24.81 2.07 -0.10
N VAL A 227 26.09 2.32 -0.41
CA VAL A 227 27.18 2.20 0.58
C VAL A 227 26.97 3.15 1.76
N LEU A 228 26.59 4.40 1.49
CA LEU A 228 26.30 5.38 2.54
C LEU A 228 25.10 4.96 3.41
N LEU A 229 24.07 4.35 2.81
CA LEU A 229 22.95 3.80 3.57
C LEU A 229 23.40 2.66 4.48
N MET A 230 24.15 1.69 3.96
CA MET A 230 24.67 0.58 4.78
C MET A 230 25.57 1.09 5.92
N ALA A 231 26.40 2.07 5.62
CA ALA A 231 27.23 2.73 6.63
C ALA A 231 26.38 3.45 7.69
N SER A 232 25.28 4.10 7.31
CA SER A 232 24.39 4.77 8.25
C SER A 232 23.67 3.78 9.19
N ILE A 233 23.29 2.59 8.69
CA ILE A 233 22.71 1.54 9.54
C ILE A 233 23.75 1.04 10.55
N ALA A 234 24.96 0.73 10.09
CA ALA A 234 26.03 0.27 10.97
C ALA A 234 26.41 1.34 12.02
N TYR A 235 26.50 2.61 11.61
CA TYR A 235 26.80 3.71 12.55
C TYR A 235 25.65 3.98 13.52
N GLY A 236 24.42 3.67 13.16
CA GLY A 236 23.24 3.79 14.01
C GLY A 236 23.34 3.00 15.32
N GLN A 237 24.07 1.87 15.33
CA GLN A 237 24.38 1.14 16.57
C GLN A 237 25.18 2.02 17.53
N HIS A 238 26.20 2.70 17.04
CA HIS A 238 26.99 3.64 17.86
C HIS A 238 26.13 4.80 18.38
N VAL A 239 25.19 5.30 17.58
CA VAL A 239 24.23 6.32 18.03
C VAL A 239 23.33 5.78 19.16
N HIS A 240 22.87 4.53 19.05
CA HIS A 240 22.05 3.88 20.09
C HIS A 240 22.84 3.69 21.39
N ASP A 241 24.08 3.25 21.32
CA ASP A 241 24.91 2.91 22.47
C ASP A 241 25.47 4.15 23.21
N SER A 242 25.53 5.30 22.52
CA SER A 242 25.98 6.55 23.08
C SER A 242 24.83 7.37 23.67
N ALA A 243 24.77 7.52 24.99
CA ALA A 243 23.69 8.29 25.64
C ALA A 243 23.58 9.73 25.11
N ALA A 244 24.70 10.38 24.77
CA ALA A 244 24.72 11.74 24.22
C ALA A 244 24.12 11.80 22.81
N LEU A 245 24.48 10.86 21.94
CA LEU A 245 23.93 10.80 20.57
C LEU A 245 22.51 10.30 20.55
N ALA A 246 22.17 9.29 21.35
CA ALA A 246 20.81 8.77 21.46
C ALA A 246 19.80 9.86 21.85
N ALA A 247 20.18 10.78 22.75
CA ALA A 247 19.33 11.90 23.16
C ALA A 247 18.90 12.81 22.00
N TRP A 248 19.75 12.96 20.95
CA TRP A 248 19.46 13.78 19.79
C TRP A 248 18.46 13.11 18.80
N PHE A 249 18.36 11.78 18.84
CA PHE A 249 17.54 11.01 17.90
C PHE A 249 16.40 10.23 18.58
N THR A 250 16.19 10.40 19.86
CA THR A 250 15.05 9.82 20.58
C THR A 250 13.91 10.81 20.62
N PHE A 251 12.84 10.52 19.86
CA PHE A 251 11.66 11.38 19.78
C PHE A 251 10.40 10.62 20.22
N SER A 252 9.52 11.36 20.89
CA SER A 252 8.17 10.89 21.15
C SER A 252 7.32 10.84 19.85
N GLY A 253 6.22 10.12 19.88
CA GLY A 253 5.30 10.05 18.73
C GLY A 253 4.80 11.42 18.28
N THR A 254 4.50 12.33 19.23
CA THR A 254 4.06 13.69 18.92
C THR A 254 5.14 14.55 18.28
N GLN A 255 6.40 14.42 18.74
CA GLN A 255 7.53 15.12 18.13
C GLN A 255 7.76 14.64 16.69
N LEU A 256 7.76 13.32 16.47
CA LEU A 256 7.88 12.73 15.12
C LEU A 256 6.73 13.17 14.21
N THR A 257 5.53 13.32 14.74
CA THR A 257 4.39 13.85 13.98
C THR A 257 4.67 15.21 13.39
N TRP A 258 5.14 16.16 14.22
CA TRP A 258 5.46 17.51 13.76
C TRP A 258 6.66 17.54 12.80
N ILE A 259 7.66 16.69 13.04
CA ILE A 259 8.81 16.54 12.13
C ILE A 259 8.34 16.04 10.76
N LEU A 260 7.46 15.03 10.70
CA LEU A 260 6.94 14.49 9.45
C LEU A 260 6.02 15.48 8.71
N ILE A 261 5.19 16.25 9.43
CA ILE A 261 4.37 17.30 8.84
C ILE A 261 5.26 18.36 8.17
N GLY A 262 6.28 18.84 8.90
CA GLY A 262 7.25 19.80 8.36
C GLY A 262 8.03 19.23 7.18
N TYR A 263 8.50 18.00 7.29
CA TYR A 263 9.19 17.28 6.22
C TYR A 263 8.30 17.15 4.97
N GLY A 264 7.06 16.69 5.09
CA GLY A 264 6.13 16.51 3.97
C GLY A 264 5.82 17.83 3.25
N PHE A 265 5.73 18.94 4.00
CA PHE A 265 5.59 20.27 3.42
C PHE A 265 6.82 20.65 2.58
N VAL A 266 8.01 20.55 3.17
CA VAL A 266 9.27 20.90 2.50
C VAL A 266 9.51 20.01 1.28
N ALA A 267 9.35 18.69 1.41
CA ALA A 267 9.53 17.74 0.31
C ALA A 267 8.58 17.99 -0.86
N SER A 268 7.32 18.42 -0.58
CA SER A 268 6.34 18.74 -1.63
C SER A 268 6.64 20.05 -2.37
N VAL A 269 7.30 21.01 -1.71
CA VAL A 269 7.62 22.33 -2.30
C VAL A 269 8.95 22.30 -3.06
N LEU A 270 9.91 21.51 -2.59
CA LEU A 270 11.24 21.43 -3.22
C LEU A 270 11.15 20.90 -4.67
N PRO A 271 12.10 21.33 -5.54
CA PRO A 271 12.22 20.77 -6.88
C PRO A 271 12.40 19.25 -6.83
N VAL A 272 11.72 18.53 -7.74
CA VAL A 272 11.71 17.05 -7.78
C VAL A 272 13.13 16.48 -7.88
N TRP A 273 14.00 17.10 -8.66
CA TRP A 273 15.37 16.63 -8.90
C TRP A 273 16.29 16.70 -7.67
N LEU A 274 15.93 17.54 -6.68
CA LEU A 274 16.82 17.77 -5.51
C LEU A 274 16.67 16.69 -4.44
N LEU A 275 15.45 16.33 -4.09
CA LEU A 275 15.17 15.38 -3.00
C LEU A 275 14.37 14.17 -3.49
N LEU A 276 13.25 14.39 -4.17
CA LEU A 276 12.28 13.35 -4.48
C LEU A 276 12.86 12.32 -5.46
N ALA A 277 13.34 12.75 -6.62
CA ALA A 277 13.85 11.83 -7.64
C ALA A 277 15.06 11.00 -7.18
N PRO A 278 16.10 11.57 -6.52
CA PRO A 278 17.21 10.78 -6.01
C PRO A 278 16.78 9.78 -4.93
N ARG A 279 15.84 10.18 -4.06
CA ARG A 279 15.33 9.32 -2.99
C ARG A 279 14.46 8.19 -3.52
N ASP A 280 13.56 8.46 -4.47
CA ASP A 280 12.75 7.44 -5.14
C ASP A 280 13.63 6.43 -5.87
N TYR A 281 14.66 6.93 -6.54
CA TYR A 281 15.62 6.08 -7.24
C TYR A 281 16.37 5.15 -6.26
N LEU A 282 16.91 5.70 -5.18
CA LEU A 282 17.59 4.93 -4.14
C LEU A 282 16.62 3.93 -3.49
N SER A 283 15.38 4.35 -3.22
CA SER A 283 14.36 3.49 -2.62
C SER A 283 13.95 2.34 -3.54
N THR A 284 13.91 2.53 -4.86
CA THR A 284 13.55 1.49 -5.83
C THR A 284 14.55 0.33 -5.79
N PHE A 285 15.85 0.61 -5.79
CA PHE A 285 16.86 -0.44 -5.67
C PHE A 285 16.78 -1.16 -4.33
N LEU A 286 16.60 -0.40 -3.26
CA LEU A 286 16.47 -0.99 -1.93
C LEU A 286 15.20 -1.84 -1.84
N LYS A 287 14.07 -1.36 -2.38
CA LYS A 287 12.79 -2.10 -2.39
C LYS A 287 12.91 -3.43 -3.12
N ILE A 288 13.33 -3.39 -4.38
CA ILE A 288 13.45 -4.60 -5.21
C ILE A 288 14.54 -5.51 -4.66
N GLY A 289 15.71 -4.97 -4.33
CA GLY A 289 16.82 -5.74 -3.80
C GLY A 289 16.50 -6.44 -2.49
N THR A 290 15.85 -5.77 -1.57
CA THR A 290 15.45 -6.36 -0.27
C THR A 290 14.43 -7.47 -0.45
N ILE A 291 13.40 -7.26 -1.28
CA ILE A 291 12.36 -8.29 -1.49
C ILE A 291 12.92 -9.50 -2.21
N VAL A 292 13.78 -9.30 -3.21
CA VAL A 292 14.47 -10.41 -3.88
C VAL A 292 15.43 -11.10 -2.93
N GLY A 293 16.19 -10.35 -2.14
CA GLY A 293 17.09 -10.89 -1.12
C GLY A 293 16.35 -11.69 -0.05
N LEU A 294 15.20 -11.19 0.42
CA LEU A 294 14.33 -11.91 1.36
C LEU A 294 13.78 -13.22 0.74
N ALA A 295 13.33 -13.17 -0.51
CA ALA A 295 12.87 -14.36 -1.22
C ALA A 295 13.98 -15.39 -1.36
N ILE A 296 15.19 -14.98 -1.72
CA ILE A 296 16.37 -15.87 -1.78
C ILE A 296 16.68 -16.42 -0.37
N GLY A 297 16.62 -15.59 0.66
CA GLY A 297 16.77 -16.00 2.05
C GLY A 297 15.77 -17.09 2.44
N ILE A 298 14.50 -16.95 2.08
CA ILE A 298 13.46 -17.96 2.31
C ILE A 298 13.77 -19.25 1.54
N LEU A 299 14.27 -19.15 0.30
CA LEU A 299 14.67 -20.33 -0.49
C LEU A 299 15.83 -21.09 0.13
N ILE A 300 16.78 -20.40 0.76
CA ILE A 300 17.97 -21.00 1.38
C ILE A 300 17.62 -21.60 2.75
N VAL A 301 16.92 -20.83 3.59
CA VAL A 301 16.63 -21.20 4.99
C VAL A 301 15.44 -22.15 5.07
N ALA A 302 14.48 -22.03 4.13
CA ALA A 302 13.22 -22.77 4.12
C ALA A 302 12.49 -22.73 5.50
N PRO A 303 12.29 -21.53 6.11
CA PRO A 303 11.81 -21.42 7.46
C PRO A 303 10.41 -22.01 7.61
N GLU A 304 10.17 -22.64 8.77
CA GLU A 304 8.85 -23.17 9.12
C GLU A 304 7.87 -22.03 9.40
N LEU A 305 6.63 -22.19 8.93
CA LEU A 305 5.51 -21.32 9.32
C LEU A 305 5.04 -21.74 10.71
N LYS A 306 5.24 -20.86 11.68
CA LYS A 306 4.83 -21.08 13.07
C LYS A 306 3.38 -20.66 13.33
N MET A 307 2.90 -19.67 12.58
CA MET A 307 1.49 -19.27 12.61
C MET A 307 0.63 -20.39 12.03
N PRO A 308 -0.47 -20.80 12.68
CA PRO A 308 -1.37 -21.81 12.14
C PRO A 308 -2.06 -21.35 10.85
N ALA A 309 -2.53 -22.32 10.06
CA ALA A 309 -3.25 -22.05 8.81
C ALA A 309 -4.50 -21.19 9.05
N LEU A 310 -5.24 -21.49 10.11
CA LEU A 310 -6.38 -20.73 10.60
C LEU A 310 -6.28 -20.59 12.12
N THR A 311 -6.61 -19.42 12.66
CA THR A 311 -6.76 -19.17 14.08
C THR A 311 -8.25 -19.06 14.44
N LYS A 312 -8.57 -19.14 15.71
CA LYS A 312 -9.93 -18.91 16.21
C LYS A 312 -10.45 -17.50 15.91
N PHE A 313 -9.57 -16.55 15.70
CA PHE A 313 -9.91 -15.13 15.49
C PHE A 313 -10.57 -14.80 14.15
N VAL A 314 -10.83 -15.79 13.30
CA VAL A 314 -11.70 -15.66 12.12
C VAL A 314 -13.15 -15.29 12.49
N ASP A 315 -13.54 -15.54 13.75
CA ASP A 315 -14.85 -15.20 14.33
C ASP A 315 -15.03 -13.71 14.69
N GLY A 316 -13.99 -12.90 14.50
CA GLY A 316 -14.02 -11.46 14.78
C GLY A 316 -13.56 -11.04 16.17
N THR A 317 -13.18 -11.97 17.03
CA THR A 317 -12.71 -11.70 18.41
C THR A 317 -11.22 -11.36 18.48
N GLY A 318 -10.57 -11.14 17.33
CA GLY A 318 -9.13 -10.92 17.23
C GLY A 318 -8.61 -9.75 18.07
N PRO A 319 -7.48 -9.93 18.77
CA PRO A 319 -6.93 -8.90 19.65
C PRO A 319 -6.18 -7.78 18.90
N VAL A 320 -5.71 -8.03 17.67
CA VAL A 320 -5.00 -7.02 16.86
C VAL A 320 -5.99 -6.04 16.26
N TRP A 321 -7.08 -6.56 15.70
CA TRP A 321 -8.23 -5.79 15.23
C TRP A 321 -9.50 -6.64 15.33
N SER A 322 -10.65 -5.99 15.52
CA SER A 322 -11.95 -6.64 15.70
C SER A 322 -12.74 -6.67 14.40
N GLY A 323 -13.43 -7.76 14.17
CA GLY A 323 -14.28 -7.99 13.00
C GLY A 323 -14.08 -9.36 12.37
N ASN A 324 -15.14 -9.91 11.81
CA ASN A 324 -15.15 -11.24 11.20
C ASN A 324 -14.24 -11.30 9.95
N LEU A 325 -13.85 -12.51 9.55
CA LEU A 325 -13.07 -12.72 8.35
C LEU A 325 -13.67 -11.94 7.16
N PHE A 326 -14.97 -12.14 6.89
CA PHE A 326 -15.70 -11.30 5.93
C PHE A 326 -16.47 -10.21 6.68
N PRO A 327 -16.34 -8.94 6.31
CA PRO A 327 -15.52 -8.38 5.20
C PRO A 327 -14.11 -7.93 5.62
N PHE A 328 -13.74 -8.02 6.90
CA PHE A 328 -12.61 -7.25 7.45
C PHE A 328 -11.24 -7.74 7.01
N LEU A 329 -11.03 -9.04 6.75
CA LEU A 329 -9.78 -9.51 6.17
C LEU A 329 -9.50 -8.83 4.82
N PHE A 330 -10.54 -8.73 3.98
CA PHE A 330 -10.43 -8.19 2.62
C PHE A 330 -10.06 -6.71 2.61
N ILE A 331 -10.57 -5.92 3.55
CA ILE A 331 -10.20 -4.51 3.68
C ILE A 331 -8.87 -4.31 4.42
N THR A 332 -8.47 -5.24 5.30
CA THR A 332 -7.20 -5.17 6.01
C THR A 332 -6.04 -5.35 5.05
N ILE A 333 -6.16 -6.28 4.08
CA ILE A 333 -5.20 -6.44 2.99
C ILE A 333 -5.70 -5.64 1.77
N ALA A 334 -5.65 -4.32 1.88
CA ALA A 334 -6.14 -3.44 0.83
C ALA A 334 -5.14 -3.27 -0.32
N CYS A 335 -3.86 -3.03 -0.05
CA CYS A 335 -2.88 -2.73 -1.12
C CYS A 335 -2.33 -3.99 -1.80
N GLY A 336 -1.83 -4.96 -1.06
CA GLY A 336 -1.19 -6.15 -1.64
C GLY A 336 -2.10 -7.02 -2.53
N ALA A 337 -3.42 -6.85 -2.44
CA ALA A 337 -4.40 -7.51 -3.28
C ALA A 337 -5.04 -6.55 -4.30
N VAL A 338 -5.57 -5.41 -3.83
CA VAL A 338 -6.21 -4.37 -4.67
C VAL A 338 -6.08 -3.03 -3.99
N SER A 339 -5.55 -2.01 -4.68
CA SER A 339 -5.38 -0.67 -4.12
C SER A 339 -5.93 0.42 -5.04
N GLY A 340 -6.82 1.22 -4.52
CA GLY A 340 -7.35 2.38 -5.23
C GLY A 340 -6.33 3.50 -5.43
N PHE A 341 -5.38 3.65 -4.50
CA PHE A 341 -4.28 4.60 -4.62
C PHE A 341 -3.51 4.42 -5.93
N HIS A 342 -3.34 3.17 -6.39
CA HIS A 342 -2.68 2.87 -7.66
C HIS A 342 -3.37 3.50 -8.86
N SER A 343 -4.69 3.64 -8.82
CA SER A 343 -5.43 4.28 -9.92
C SER A 343 -5.05 5.75 -10.11
N LEU A 344 -4.63 6.42 -9.05
CA LEU A 344 -4.14 7.80 -9.09
C LEU A 344 -2.76 7.89 -9.75
N ILE A 345 -1.90 6.92 -9.48
CA ILE A 345 -0.57 6.82 -10.12
C ILE A 345 -0.70 6.36 -11.57
N SER A 346 -1.52 5.32 -11.83
CA SER A 346 -1.78 4.78 -13.17
C SER A 346 -2.48 5.77 -14.11
N SER A 347 -3.14 6.81 -13.57
CA SER A 347 -3.78 7.87 -14.37
C SER A 347 -3.01 9.19 -14.35
N GLY A 348 -2.39 9.55 -13.23
CA GLY A 348 -1.83 10.89 -13.02
C GLY A 348 -0.39 11.06 -13.49
N THR A 349 0.45 10.05 -13.34
CA THR A 349 1.90 10.15 -13.53
C THR A 349 2.39 9.22 -14.64
N THR A 350 2.14 7.93 -14.53
CA THR A 350 2.72 6.90 -15.40
C THR A 350 2.39 7.07 -16.89
N PRO A 351 1.17 7.48 -17.31
CA PRO A 351 0.85 7.66 -18.72
C PRO A 351 1.67 8.77 -19.41
N LYS A 352 2.13 9.74 -18.62
CA LYS A 352 2.96 10.86 -19.08
C LYS A 352 4.42 10.46 -19.32
N LEU A 353 4.80 9.27 -18.86
CA LEU A 353 6.15 8.72 -18.99
C LEU A 353 6.19 7.50 -19.93
N LEU A 354 5.03 6.98 -20.33
CA LEU A 354 4.91 5.77 -21.12
C LEU A 354 5.34 6.02 -22.58
N ASP A 355 6.47 5.45 -22.99
CA ASP A 355 7.05 5.59 -24.32
C ASP A 355 6.25 4.85 -25.41
N ASN A 356 5.67 3.70 -25.10
CA ASN A 356 4.88 2.88 -26.01
C ASN A 356 3.69 2.24 -25.31
N GLU A 357 2.51 2.29 -25.94
CA GLU A 357 1.25 1.76 -25.34
C GLU A 357 1.36 0.27 -24.97
N THR A 358 2.11 -0.53 -25.74
CA THR A 358 2.27 -1.97 -25.46
C THR A 358 2.97 -2.25 -24.14
N ASN A 359 3.77 -1.31 -23.63
CA ASN A 359 4.45 -1.41 -22.36
C ASN A 359 3.49 -1.23 -21.15
N ALA A 360 2.26 -0.73 -21.37
CA ALA A 360 1.26 -0.58 -20.31
C ALA A 360 0.94 -1.91 -19.60
N ARG A 361 0.99 -3.04 -20.32
CA ARG A 361 0.84 -4.38 -19.74
C ARG A 361 1.96 -4.71 -18.76
N PHE A 362 3.22 -4.47 -19.15
CA PHE A 362 4.38 -4.76 -18.32
C PHE A 362 4.40 -3.86 -17.07
N ILE A 363 4.11 -2.60 -17.25
CA ILE A 363 4.14 -1.61 -16.18
C ILE A 363 2.92 -1.76 -15.27
N GLY A 364 1.69 -1.63 -15.76
CA GLY A 364 0.49 -1.66 -14.93
C GLY A 364 0.24 -3.04 -14.31
N TYR A 365 0.11 -4.09 -15.12
CA TYR A 365 -0.15 -5.44 -14.60
C TYR A 365 1.06 -6.03 -13.89
N GLY A 366 2.25 -5.87 -14.46
CA GLY A 366 3.48 -6.47 -13.92
C GLY A 366 3.94 -5.86 -12.60
N ALA A 367 3.89 -4.54 -12.45
CA ALA A 367 4.30 -3.90 -11.20
C ALA A 367 3.35 -4.22 -10.04
N MET A 368 2.04 -4.35 -10.32
CA MET A 368 1.09 -4.78 -9.29
C MET A 368 1.31 -6.22 -8.83
N LEU A 369 1.71 -7.13 -9.74
CA LEU A 369 2.14 -8.48 -9.33
C LEU A 369 3.39 -8.43 -8.44
N MET A 370 4.33 -7.53 -8.74
CA MET A 370 5.53 -7.35 -7.91
C MET A 370 5.18 -6.79 -6.52
N GLU A 371 4.23 -5.86 -6.43
CA GLU A 371 3.74 -5.37 -5.14
C GLU A 371 3.03 -6.46 -4.34
N SER A 372 2.23 -7.27 -4.99
CA SER A 372 1.60 -8.43 -4.35
C SER A 372 2.63 -9.45 -3.85
N PHE A 373 3.76 -9.58 -4.55
CA PHE A 373 4.88 -10.41 -4.06
C PHE A 373 5.47 -9.84 -2.77
N VAL A 374 5.56 -8.51 -2.65
CA VAL A 374 5.93 -7.85 -1.37
C VAL A 374 4.95 -8.25 -0.26
N ALA A 375 3.65 -8.26 -0.55
CA ALA A 375 2.62 -8.65 0.43
C ALA A 375 2.74 -10.12 0.87
N ILE A 376 3.09 -11.02 -0.04
CA ILE A 376 3.39 -12.43 0.30
C ILE A 376 4.63 -12.52 1.19
N MET A 377 5.69 -11.75 0.89
CA MET A 377 6.89 -11.72 1.73
C MET A 377 6.59 -11.19 3.14
N ALA A 378 5.75 -10.17 3.25
CA ALA A 378 5.32 -9.61 4.52
C ALA A 378 4.49 -10.61 5.35
N LEU A 379 3.57 -11.33 4.71
CA LEU A 379 2.79 -12.39 5.37
C LEU A 379 3.71 -13.52 5.87
N VAL A 380 4.64 -13.97 5.04
CA VAL A 380 5.62 -14.99 5.43
C VAL A 380 6.45 -14.52 6.62
N ALA A 381 7.00 -13.31 6.58
CA ALA A 381 7.80 -12.75 7.67
C ALA A 381 7.00 -12.72 9.00
N ALA A 382 5.71 -12.33 8.95
CA ALA A 382 4.87 -12.36 10.15
C ALA A 382 4.59 -13.79 10.65
N CYS A 383 4.47 -14.77 9.76
CA CYS A 383 4.08 -16.13 10.08
C CYS A 383 5.24 -17.05 10.49
N VAL A 384 6.50 -16.65 10.29
CA VAL A 384 7.69 -17.37 10.81
C VAL A 384 8.01 -17.03 12.25
N ILE A 385 7.45 -15.94 12.78
CA ILE A 385 7.57 -15.54 14.19
C ILE A 385 6.70 -16.46 15.06
N GLU A 386 7.15 -16.72 16.29
CA GLU A 386 6.31 -17.41 17.29
C GLU A 386 4.97 -16.66 17.47
N PRO A 387 3.81 -17.33 17.35
CA PRO A 387 2.52 -16.66 17.42
C PRO A 387 2.33 -15.83 18.69
N GLY A 388 2.84 -16.31 19.84
CA GLY A 388 2.81 -15.55 21.09
C GLY A 388 3.52 -14.21 21.00
N VAL A 389 4.70 -14.18 20.38
CA VAL A 389 5.48 -12.94 20.13
C VAL A 389 4.75 -12.04 19.14
N TYR A 390 4.21 -12.61 18.06
CA TYR A 390 3.41 -11.87 17.09
C TYR A 390 2.24 -11.11 17.77
N PHE A 391 1.46 -11.77 18.61
CA PHE A 391 0.34 -11.14 19.31
C PHE A 391 0.80 -10.12 20.34
N ALA A 392 1.91 -10.38 21.05
CA ALA A 392 2.50 -9.43 22.01
C ALA A 392 2.95 -8.12 21.32
N MET A 393 3.40 -8.20 20.08
CA MET A 393 3.82 -7.03 19.31
C MET A 393 2.65 -6.23 18.74
N ASN A 394 1.62 -6.92 18.22
CA ASN A 394 0.58 -6.27 17.41
C ASN A 394 -0.69 -5.90 18.18
N ALA A 395 -1.01 -6.57 19.30
CA ALA A 395 -2.18 -6.20 20.08
C ALA A 395 -1.93 -4.92 20.91
N PRO A 396 -2.98 -4.11 21.16
CA PRO A 396 -2.85 -2.87 21.92
C PRO A 396 -2.44 -3.09 23.37
N ALA A 397 -1.65 -2.18 23.94
CA ALA A 397 -1.24 -2.22 25.34
C ALA A 397 -2.44 -2.25 26.32
N ALA A 398 -3.56 -1.63 25.94
CA ALA A 398 -4.79 -1.66 26.73
C ALA A 398 -5.38 -3.07 26.93
N VAL A 399 -5.09 -3.98 26.00
CA VAL A 399 -5.54 -5.37 26.02
C VAL A 399 -4.49 -6.29 26.65
N LEU A 400 -3.21 -6.01 26.34
CA LEU A 400 -2.07 -6.85 26.75
C LEU A 400 -1.58 -6.56 28.19
N GLY A 401 -1.65 -5.28 28.61
CA GLY A 401 -0.81 -4.76 29.67
C GLY A 401 0.53 -4.22 29.14
N THR A 402 1.40 -3.77 30.04
CA THR A 402 2.66 -3.12 29.70
C THR A 402 3.89 -3.86 30.21
N THR A 403 3.71 -4.86 31.07
CA THR A 403 4.83 -5.67 31.61
C THR A 403 4.92 -7.01 30.90
N PRO A 404 6.12 -7.60 30.75
CA PRO A 404 6.30 -8.90 30.10
C PRO A 404 5.44 -10.01 30.72
N GLU A 405 5.26 -9.99 32.04
CA GLU A 405 4.46 -10.97 32.79
C GLU A 405 2.96 -10.87 32.46
N ALA A 406 2.41 -9.65 32.44
CA ALA A 406 1.02 -9.41 32.10
C ALA A 406 0.73 -9.81 30.65
N VAL A 407 1.64 -9.47 29.73
CA VAL A 407 1.53 -9.82 28.32
C VAL A 407 1.59 -11.33 28.11
N ALA A 408 2.56 -12.01 28.74
CA ALA A 408 2.70 -13.45 28.65
C ALA A 408 1.45 -14.18 29.20
N HIS A 409 0.90 -13.72 30.33
CA HIS A 409 -0.32 -14.25 30.90
C HIS A 409 -1.51 -14.09 29.94
N THR A 410 -1.72 -12.87 29.40
CA THR A 410 -2.84 -12.57 28.50
C THR A 410 -2.78 -13.38 27.21
N VAL A 411 -1.61 -13.43 26.58
CA VAL A 411 -1.42 -14.15 25.30
C VAL A 411 -1.55 -15.67 25.49
N THR A 412 -1.09 -16.20 26.62
CA THR A 412 -1.24 -17.63 26.94
C THR A 412 -2.72 -18.00 27.13
N GLN A 413 -3.54 -17.11 27.69
CA GLN A 413 -5.00 -17.31 27.76
C GLN A 413 -5.66 -17.37 26.38
N TRP A 414 -5.06 -16.76 25.36
CA TRP A 414 -5.52 -16.90 23.97
C TRP A 414 -5.09 -18.23 23.33
N GLY A 415 -4.34 -19.07 24.04
CA GLY A 415 -3.90 -20.38 23.57
C GLY A 415 -2.58 -20.34 22.81
N PHE A 416 -1.81 -19.26 22.91
CA PHE A 416 -0.48 -19.15 22.30
C PHE A 416 0.59 -19.10 23.39
N MET A 417 1.57 -20.00 23.29
CA MET A 417 2.65 -20.06 24.27
C MET A 417 3.50 -18.78 24.20
N LEU A 418 3.69 -18.16 25.37
CA LEU A 418 4.56 -17.00 25.51
C LEU A 418 5.11 -16.94 26.94
N THR A 419 6.40 -16.72 27.08
CA THR A 419 7.05 -16.46 28.36
C THR A 419 7.61 -15.03 28.42
N PRO A 420 7.75 -14.43 29.63
CA PRO A 420 8.40 -13.13 29.77
C PRO A 420 9.80 -13.09 29.20
N ASP A 421 10.56 -14.19 29.35
CA ASP A 421 11.92 -14.31 28.84
C ASP A 421 11.98 -14.25 27.31
N MET A 422 11.02 -14.85 26.60
CA MET A 422 10.96 -14.76 25.12
C MET A 422 10.84 -13.30 24.67
N LEU A 423 10.06 -12.48 25.35
CA LEU A 423 9.89 -11.07 25.02
C LEU A 423 11.18 -10.27 25.27
N THR A 424 11.80 -10.51 26.43
CA THR A 424 13.04 -9.81 26.84
C THR A 424 14.21 -10.20 25.92
N GLN A 425 14.36 -11.48 25.61
CA GLN A 425 15.39 -11.97 24.70
C GLN A 425 15.20 -11.42 23.29
N MET A 426 13.98 -11.41 22.78
CA MET A 426 13.71 -10.85 21.45
C MET A 426 13.99 -9.35 21.42
N ALA A 427 13.56 -8.58 22.41
CA ALA A 427 13.88 -7.14 22.48
C ALA A 427 15.39 -6.89 22.45
N LYS A 428 16.15 -7.64 23.25
CA LYS A 428 17.61 -7.57 23.28
C LYS A 428 18.25 -7.96 21.94
N ALA A 429 17.75 -9.03 21.31
CA ALA A 429 18.29 -9.51 20.05
C ALA A 429 18.13 -8.51 18.90
N VAL A 430 17.02 -7.74 18.89
CA VAL A 430 16.79 -6.70 17.88
C VAL A 430 17.33 -5.31 18.26
N GLY A 431 17.96 -5.18 19.43
CA GLY A 431 18.53 -3.91 19.88
C GLY A 431 17.49 -2.87 20.30
N GLU A 432 16.36 -3.29 20.83
CA GLU A 432 15.27 -2.42 21.29
C GLU A 432 15.01 -2.60 22.80
N THR A 433 14.47 -1.57 23.43
CA THR A 433 14.13 -1.62 24.87
C THR A 433 12.93 -2.51 25.14
N THR A 434 11.98 -2.56 24.21
CA THR A 434 10.79 -3.41 24.27
C THR A 434 10.20 -3.63 22.88
N ILE A 435 9.61 -4.80 22.68
CA ILE A 435 8.80 -5.14 21.50
C ILE A 435 7.30 -5.18 21.80
N ILE A 436 6.90 -4.96 23.05
CA ILE A 436 5.51 -5.07 23.50
C ILE A 436 4.66 -3.93 22.92
N ALA A 437 3.47 -4.28 22.43
CA ALA A 437 2.45 -3.36 21.92
C ALA A 437 3.00 -2.36 20.86
N ARG A 438 3.98 -2.77 20.06
CA ARG A 438 4.44 -2.02 18.88
C ARG A 438 3.50 -2.25 17.71
N ALA A 439 2.23 -1.93 17.93
CA ALA A 439 1.17 -2.12 16.95
C ALA A 439 1.45 -1.33 15.65
N GLY A 440 1.01 -1.89 14.52
CA GLY A 440 1.14 -1.25 13.21
C GLY A 440 1.85 -2.11 12.16
N GLY A 441 2.24 -3.34 12.54
CA GLY A 441 2.79 -4.34 11.62
C GLY A 441 4.26 -4.15 11.25
N ALA A 442 4.74 -2.92 11.14
CA ALA A 442 6.10 -2.61 10.69
C ALA A 442 7.19 -3.25 11.60
N PRO A 443 7.18 -3.08 12.93
CA PRO A 443 8.18 -3.75 13.77
C PRO A 443 8.10 -5.28 13.70
N THR A 444 6.90 -5.84 13.51
CA THR A 444 6.71 -7.29 13.35
C THR A 444 7.31 -7.79 12.05
N LEU A 445 7.08 -7.08 10.93
CA LEU A 445 7.72 -7.39 9.66
C LEU A 445 9.25 -7.35 9.81
N ALA A 446 9.77 -6.33 10.48
CA ALA A 446 11.20 -6.18 10.70
C ALA A 446 11.80 -7.33 11.52
N VAL A 447 11.12 -7.80 12.57
CA VAL A 447 11.54 -9.00 13.33
C VAL A 447 11.55 -10.24 12.44
N GLY A 448 10.49 -10.48 11.68
CA GLY A 448 10.41 -11.65 10.79
C GLY A 448 11.47 -11.64 9.69
N MET A 449 11.71 -10.48 9.07
CA MET A 449 12.79 -10.31 8.09
C MET A 449 14.16 -10.57 8.72
N ALA A 450 14.40 -10.00 9.90
CA ALA A 450 15.66 -10.20 10.61
C ALA A 450 15.88 -11.67 10.96
N GLN A 451 14.84 -12.40 11.42
CA GLN A 451 14.91 -13.83 11.72
C GLN A 451 15.28 -14.69 10.50
N ILE A 452 14.91 -14.26 9.30
CA ILE A 452 15.27 -14.98 8.07
C ILE A 452 16.68 -14.58 7.62
N LEU A 453 16.97 -13.27 7.56
CA LEU A 453 18.19 -12.75 6.96
C LEU A 453 19.45 -13.06 7.80
N HIS A 454 19.36 -13.02 9.14
CA HIS A 454 20.52 -13.33 9.99
C HIS A 454 20.99 -14.79 9.83
N GLN A 455 20.09 -15.73 9.50
CA GLN A 455 20.44 -17.11 9.24
C GLN A 455 21.21 -17.30 7.93
N VAL A 456 21.04 -16.39 6.98
CA VAL A 456 21.77 -16.38 5.71
C VAL A 456 23.10 -15.67 5.85
N ILE A 457 23.12 -14.52 6.55
CA ILE A 457 24.30 -13.66 6.64
C ILE A 457 24.50 -13.19 8.09
N GLY A 458 25.60 -13.59 8.70
CA GLY A 458 26.16 -13.02 9.91
C GLY A 458 25.69 -13.62 11.24
N GLY A 459 24.75 -14.57 11.23
CA GLY A 459 24.29 -15.25 12.45
C GLY A 459 23.59 -14.30 13.45
N GLU A 460 23.45 -14.75 14.69
CA GLU A 460 22.72 -14.02 15.75
C GLU A 460 23.28 -12.61 16.03
N ALA A 461 24.59 -12.41 15.86
CA ALA A 461 25.22 -11.11 16.06
C ALA A 461 24.71 -10.01 15.11
N MET A 462 24.15 -10.40 13.97
CA MET A 462 23.62 -9.48 12.96
C MET A 462 22.08 -9.27 13.07
N MET A 463 21.44 -9.87 14.05
CA MET A 463 19.98 -9.80 14.20
C MET A 463 19.49 -8.33 14.35
N ALA A 464 20.15 -7.53 15.18
CA ALA A 464 19.84 -6.12 15.37
C ALA A 464 20.10 -5.30 14.09
N PHE A 465 21.18 -5.56 13.38
CA PHE A 465 21.47 -4.91 12.10
C PHE A 465 20.37 -5.18 11.08
N TRP A 466 19.95 -6.42 10.91
CA TRP A 466 18.88 -6.78 9.96
C TRP A 466 17.52 -6.23 10.37
N TYR A 467 17.25 -6.14 11.67
CA TYR A 467 16.03 -5.48 12.16
C TYR A 467 16.00 -4.00 11.78
N HIS A 468 17.06 -3.24 12.06
CA HIS A 468 17.12 -1.82 11.72
C HIS A 468 17.24 -1.56 10.21
N PHE A 469 17.86 -2.49 9.46
CA PHE A 469 17.80 -2.50 8.00
C PHE A 469 16.35 -2.62 7.51
N ALA A 470 15.57 -3.52 8.09
CA ALA A 470 14.16 -3.70 7.73
C ALA A 470 13.32 -2.47 8.12
N ILE A 471 13.56 -1.84 9.28
CA ILE A 471 12.91 -0.58 9.68
C ILE A 471 13.24 0.53 8.67
N LEU A 472 14.50 0.66 8.25
CA LEU A 472 14.89 1.63 7.21
C LEU A 472 14.18 1.33 5.88
N PHE A 473 14.19 0.06 5.46
CA PHE A 473 13.50 -0.39 4.25
C PHE A 473 12.03 0.00 4.27
N GLU A 474 11.31 -0.30 5.35
CA GLU A 474 9.90 0.05 5.50
C GLU A 474 9.67 1.57 5.52
N ALA A 475 10.47 2.31 6.27
CA ALA A 475 10.36 3.76 6.35
C ALA A 475 10.57 4.41 4.98
N LEU A 476 11.57 3.97 4.20
CA LEU A 476 11.79 4.46 2.83
C LEU A 476 10.65 4.05 1.88
N PHE A 477 10.13 2.83 2.04
CA PHE A 477 8.97 2.37 1.28
C PHE A 477 7.78 3.31 1.46
N ILE A 478 7.55 3.73 2.68
CA ILE A 478 6.39 4.55 3.06
C ILE A 478 6.62 6.02 2.74
N LEU A 479 7.77 6.58 3.08
CA LEU A 479 8.05 8.00 2.91
C LEU A 479 8.04 8.43 1.44
N THR A 480 8.50 7.58 0.52
CA THR A 480 8.38 7.87 -0.93
C THR A 480 6.91 7.97 -1.37
N ALA A 481 6.03 7.14 -0.81
CA ALA A 481 4.59 7.23 -1.08
C ALA A 481 3.96 8.47 -0.43
N VAL A 482 4.40 8.89 0.77
CA VAL A 482 3.95 10.15 1.41
C VAL A 482 4.38 11.36 0.59
N ASP A 483 5.61 11.39 0.10
CA ASP A 483 6.15 12.49 -0.71
C ASP A 483 5.39 12.61 -2.05
N ALA A 484 5.29 11.52 -2.79
CA ALA A 484 4.58 11.46 -4.07
C ALA A 484 3.08 11.73 -3.90
N GLY A 485 2.46 11.16 -2.86
CA GLY A 485 1.05 11.32 -2.55
C GLY A 485 0.70 12.75 -2.10
N THR A 486 1.55 13.40 -1.29
CA THR A 486 1.32 14.81 -0.90
C THR A 486 1.36 15.72 -2.12
N ARG A 487 2.26 15.47 -3.05
CA ARG A 487 2.34 16.22 -4.32
C ARG A 487 1.12 15.95 -5.21
N ALA A 488 0.69 14.70 -5.34
CA ALA A 488 -0.53 14.35 -6.05
C ALA A 488 -1.78 14.99 -5.41
N GLY A 489 -1.88 14.94 -4.09
CA GLY A 489 -2.95 15.59 -3.33
C GLY A 489 -3.00 17.11 -3.53
N ARG A 490 -1.85 17.77 -3.61
CA ARG A 490 -1.75 19.18 -3.99
C ARG A 490 -2.37 19.44 -5.36
N PHE A 491 -2.01 18.66 -6.38
CA PHE A 491 -2.58 18.83 -7.73
C PHE A 491 -4.10 18.61 -7.74
N MET A 492 -4.57 17.56 -7.05
CA MET A 492 -6.02 17.29 -6.92
C MET A 492 -6.74 18.44 -6.24
N LEU A 493 -6.15 19.01 -5.18
CA LEU A 493 -6.71 20.16 -4.48
C LEU A 493 -6.70 21.42 -5.36
N GLN A 494 -5.64 21.66 -6.14
CA GLN A 494 -5.59 22.75 -7.12
C GLN A 494 -6.66 22.59 -8.20
N ASP A 495 -6.90 21.39 -8.71
CA ASP A 495 -7.98 21.12 -9.68
C ASP A 495 -9.36 21.36 -9.05
N LEU A 496 -9.56 20.93 -7.81
CA LEU A 496 -10.81 21.15 -7.08
C LEU A 496 -11.05 22.65 -6.82
N LEU A 497 -10.07 23.37 -6.27
CA LEU A 497 -10.14 24.81 -6.00
C LEU A 497 -10.24 25.63 -7.29
N GLY A 498 -9.63 25.14 -8.37
CA GLY A 498 -9.70 25.74 -9.70
C GLY A 498 -11.10 25.74 -10.30
N THR A 499 -11.99 24.89 -9.79
CA THR A 499 -13.42 24.90 -10.14
C THR A 499 -14.11 26.17 -9.61
N PHE A 500 -13.64 26.72 -8.49
CA PHE A 500 -14.18 27.92 -7.88
C PHE A 500 -13.42 29.19 -8.29
N HIS A 501 -12.08 29.13 -8.38
CA HIS A 501 -11.25 30.27 -8.74
C HIS A 501 -10.10 29.88 -9.68
N PRO A 502 -10.11 30.33 -10.96
CA PRO A 502 -9.13 29.90 -11.98
C PRO A 502 -7.66 30.16 -11.61
N ALA A 503 -7.36 31.19 -10.80
CA ALA A 503 -5.99 31.50 -10.39
C ALA A 503 -5.38 30.40 -9.50
N LEU A 504 -6.19 29.65 -8.75
CA LEU A 504 -5.72 28.56 -7.87
C LEU A 504 -5.37 27.29 -8.64
N LYS A 505 -5.83 27.17 -9.90
CA LYS A 505 -5.48 26.06 -10.79
C LYS A 505 -4.07 26.15 -11.36
N ARG A 506 -3.45 27.33 -11.35
CA ARG A 506 -2.14 27.55 -11.99
C ARG A 506 -1.03 26.88 -11.22
N THR A 507 -0.49 25.79 -11.77
CA THR A 507 0.64 25.04 -11.18
C THR A 507 1.97 25.80 -11.22
N GLU A 508 2.07 26.83 -12.06
CA GLU A 508 3.24 27.71 -12.17
C GLU A 508 3.27 28.78 -11.07
N SER A 509 2.15 29.04 -10.41
CA SER A 509 2.03 30.08 -9.37
C SER A 509 2.56 29.57 -8.03
N LEU A 510 3.69 30.14 -7.56
CA LEU A 510 4.28 29.79 -6.26
C LEU A 510 3.30 29.98 -5.09
N PRO A 511 2.51 31.09 -4.98
CA PRO A 511 1.53 31.22 -3.92
C PRO A 511 0.43 30.14 -3.97
N ALA A 512 -0.07 29.79 -5.17
CA ALA A 512 -1.08 28.75 -5.31
C ALA A 512 -0.51 27.37 -4.90
N ASN A 513 0.73 27.08 -5.27
CA ASN A 513 1.42 25.86 -4.87
C ASN A 513 1.63 25.76 -3.36
N LEU A 514 2.11 26.85 -2.73
CA LEU A 514 2.32 26.89 -1.28
C LEU A 514 1.01 26.72 -0.51
N THR A 515 -0.05 27.42 -0.94
CA THR A 515 -1.36 27.34 -0.30
C THR A 515 -1.95 25.94 -0.42
N ALA A 516 -1.96 25.36 -1.61
CA ALA A 516 -2.49 24.02 -1.83
C ALA A 516 -1.66 22.95 -1.07
N THR A 517 -0.33 23.09 -1.03
CA THR A 517 0.54 22.22 -0.24
C THR A 517 0.24 22.34 1.25
N ALA A 518 0.14 23.56 1.78
CA ALA A 518 -0.16 23.79 3.19
C ALA A 518 -1.50 23.19 3.59
N LEU A 519 -2.54 23.39 2.79
CA LEU A 519 -3.87 22.81 3.04
C LEU A 519 -3.87 21.28 2.96
N CYS A 520 -3.19 20.71 1.97
CA CYS A 520 -3.06 19.25 1.84
C CYS A 520 -2.32 18.64 3.03
N VAL A 521 -1.18 19.24 3.41
CA VAL A 521 -0.37 18.79 4.55
C VAL A 521 -1.10 19.00 5.88
N ALA A 522 -1.82 20.11 6.05
CA ALA A 522 -2.63 20.35 7.23
C ALA A 522 -3.75 19.31 7.35
N ALA A 523 -4.38 18.91 6.23
CA ALA A 523 -5.44 17.91 6.22
C ALA A 523 -4.94 16.54 6.68
N TRP A 524 -3.91 15.95 6.04
CA TRP A 524 -3.40 14.66 6.47
C TRP A 524 -2.63 14.74 7.80
N GLY A 525 -1.97 15.85 8.09
CA GLY A 525 -1.29 16.09 9.36
C GLY A 525 -2.25 16.13 10.55
N TYR A 526 -3.46 16.66 10.36
CA TYR A 526 -4.50 16.62 11.38
C TYR A 526 -4.88 15.17 11.76
N PHE A 527 -5.18 14.32 10.77
CA PHE A 527 -5.52 12.92 11.03
C PHE A 527 -4.33 12.14 11.58
N LEU A 528 -3.11 12.41 11.10
CA LEU A 528 -1.89 11.85 11.67
C LEU A 528 -1.77 12.19 13.16
N TYR A 529 -1.91 13.47 13.52
CA TYR A 529 -1.82 13.90 14.91
C TYR A 529 -2.89 13.24 15.77
N GLN A 530 -4.13 13.21 15.32
CA GLN A 530 -5.22 12.53 16.04
C GLN A 530 -4.92 11.05 16.24
N GLY A 531 -4.45 10.35 15.19
CA GLY A 531 -4.08 8.93 15.30
C GLY A 531 -2.91 8.65 16.25
N VAL A 532 -1.97 9.58 16.38
CA VAL A 532 -0.82 9.41 17.31
C VAL A 532 -1.23 9.62 18.76
N VAL A 533 -2.11 10.59 19.03
CA VAL A 533 -2.54 10.93 20.39
C VAL A 533 -3.78 10.16 20.84
N ASP A 534 -4.36 9.34 19.97
CA ASP A 534 -5.54 8.51 20.29
C ASP A 534 -5.17 7.42 21.29
N PRO A 535 -5.84 7.34 22.45
CA PRO A 535 -5.59 6.28 23.45
C PRO A 535 -5.88 4.86 22.95
N LEU A 536 -6.77 4.69 21.95
CA LEU A 536 -7.02 3.41 21.28
C LEU A 536 -5.85 2.98 20.39
N GLY A 537 -5.00 3.95 20.00
CA GLY A 537 -3.96 3.76 19.00
C GLY A 537 -4.52 3.92 17.59
N GLY A 538 -3.92 4.82 16.80
CA GLY A 538 -4.42 5.20 15.48
C GLY A 538 -4.49 4.05 14.45
N ILE A 539 -3.78 2.95 14.67
CA ILE A 539 -3.92 1.76 13.82
C ILE A 539 -5.31 1.14 13.96
N ASN A 540 -5.88 1.12 15.15
CA ASN A 540 -7.20 0.54 15.38
C ASN A 540 -8.35 1.41 14.84
N THR A 541 -8.14 2.73 14.78
CA THR A 541 -9.13 3.70 14.30
C THR A 541 -8.97 4.01 12.82
N LEU A 542 -7.76 4.34 12.36
CA LEU A 542 -7.51 4.79 11.00
C LEU A 542 -7.26 3.67 9.98
N TRP A 543 -6.73 2.50 10.39
CA TRP A 543 -6.45 1.41 9.44
C TRP A 543 -7.71 0.83 8.78
N PRO A 544 -8.81 0.57 9.51
CA PRO A 544 -10.06 0.15 8.87
C PRO A 544 -10.60 1.20 7.89
N LEU A 545 -10.52 2.48 8.25
CA LEU A 545 -10.93 3.58 7.39
C LEU A 545 -10.06 3.66 6.12
N PHE A 546 -8.74 3.49 6.25
CA PHE A 546 -7.81 3.36 5.13
C PHE A 546 -8.19 2.19 4.21
N GLY A 547 -8.41 1.00 4.77
CA GLY A 547 -8.73 -0.19 3.98
C GLY A 547 -10.04 -0.05 3.21
N ILE A 548 -11.09 0.44 3.85
CA ILE A 548 -12.39 0.69 3.23
C ILE A 548 -12.27 1.73 2.11
N SER A 549 -11.72 2.89 2.41
CA SER A 549 -11.64 4.02 1.48
C SER A 549 -10.73 3.71 0.28
N ASN A 550 -9.60 3.07 0.51
CA ASN A 550 -8.67 2.68 -0.54
C ASN A 550 -9.30 1.68 -1.53
N GLN A 551 -10.00 0.67 -1.05
CA GLN A 551 -10.71 -0.27 -1.94
C GLN A 551 -11.97 0.33 -2.58
N MET A 552 -12.64 1.29 -1.95
CA MET A 552 -13.73 2.06 -2.59
C MET A 552 -13.20 2.86 -3.78
N LEU A 553 -12.01 3.45 -3.66
CA LEU A 553 -11.36 4.13 -4.79
C LEU A 553 -11.01 3.15 -5.92
N ALA A 554 -10.60 1.91 -5.59
CA ALA A 554 -10.41 0.84 -6.57
C ALA A 554 -11.72 0.47 -7.29
N ALA A 555 -12.81 0.39 -6.55
CA ALA A 555 -14.13 0.14 -7.13
C ALA A 555 -14.55 1.28 -8.10
N ILE A 556 -14.31 2.54 -7.76
CA ILE A 556 -14.55 3.70 -8.65
C ILE A 556 -13.74 3.55 -9.94
N ALA A 557 -12.47 3.19 -9.85
CA ALA A 557 -11.58 3.00 -11.00
C ALA A 557 -12.05 1.84 -11.91
N LEU A 558 -12.51 0.74 -11.32
CA LEU A 558 -13.04 -0.41 -12.08
C LEU A 558 -14.45 -0.13 -12.66
N VAL A 559 -15.29 0.68 -12.00
CA VAL A 559 -16.54 1.20 -12.58
C VAL A 559 -16.23 2.00 -13.84
N LEU A 560 -15.26 2.92 -13.77
CA LEU A 560 -14.78 3.66 -14.95
C LEU A 560 -14.31 2.71 -16.05
N GLY A 561 -13.49 1.72 -15.71
CA GLY A 561 -13.02 0.68 -16.64
C GLY A 561 -14.18 -0.06 -17.32
N THR A 562 -15.19 -0.43 -16.55
CA THR A 562 -16.40 -1.08 -17.06
C THR A 562 -17.14 -0.18 -18.05
N VAL A 563 -17.39 1.07 -17.69
CA VAL A 563 -18.06 2.05 -18.56
C VAL A 563 -17.31 2.24 -19.87
N VAL A 564 -15.98 2.35 -19.82
CA VAL A 564 -15.14 2.51 -21.02
C VAL A 564 -15.22 1.28 -21.92
N LEU A 565 -15.18 0.06 -21.37
CA LEU A 565 -15.32 -1.17 -22.17
C LEU A 565 -16.68 -1.24 -22.90
N PHE A 566 -17.78 -0.85 -22.24
CA PHE A 566 -19.09 -0.75 -22.91
C PHE A 566 -19.10 0.33 -23.99
N LYS A 567 -18.51 1.48 -23.75
CA LYS A 567 -18.40 2.55 -24.73
C LYS A 567 -17.52 2.21 -25.94
N MET A 568 -16.51 1.34 -25.74
CA MET A 568 -15.68 0.78 -26.80
C MET A 568 -16.35 -0.38 -27.54
N LYS A 569 -17.59 -0.77 -27.19
CA LYS A 569 -18.27 -1.96 -27.73
C LYS A 569 -17.53 -3.28 -27.44
N ARG A 570 -16.97 -3.37 -26.24
CA ARG A 570 -16.25 -4.56 -25.74
C ARG A 570 -17.03 -5.29 -24.64
N GLU A 571 -18.35 -5.24 -24.68
CA GLU A 571 -19.25 -5.78 -23.64
C GLU A 571 -18.98 -7.25 -23.34
N ARG A 572 -18.64 -8.05 -24.37
CA ARG A 572 -18.28 -9.47 -24.21
C ARG A 572 -17.17 -9.70 -23.17
N TYR A 573 -16.30 -8.74 -23.00
CA TYR A 573 -15.13 -8.83 -22.11
C TYR A 573 -15.29 -8.02 -20.82
N ALA A 574 -16.42 -7.34 -20.63
CA ALA A 574 -16.63 -6.46 -19.48
C ALA A 574 -16.63 -7.21 -18.13
N TRP A 575 -16.82 -8.54 -18.13
CA TRP A 575 -16.71 -9.36 -16.94
C TRP A 575 -15.36 -9.21 -16.24
N VAL A 576 -14.29 -8.90 -16.99
CA VAL A 576 -12.93 -8.66 -16.47
C VAL A 576 -12.91 -7.51 -15.43
N THR A 577 -13.79 -6.53 -15.58
CA THR A 577 -13.93 -5.40 -14.64
C THR A 577 -15.17 -5.52 -13.76
N ILE A 578 -16.28 -6.07 -14.25
CA ILE A 578 -17.55 -6.19 -13.50
C ILE A 578 -17.39 -7.10 -12.28
N VAL A 579 -16.77 -8.28 -12.45
CA VAL A 579 -16.62 -9.24 -11.36
C VAL A 579 -15.82 -8.65 -10.19
N PRO A 580 -14.61 -8.10 -10.39
CA PRO A 580 -13.89 -7.47 -9.31
C PRO A 580 -14.59 -6.22 -8.76
N THR A 581 -15.29 -5.42 -9.59
CA THR A 581 -16.08 -4.29 -9.11
C THR A 581 -17.16 -4.74 -8.15
N ALA A 582 -17.94 -5.77 -8.52
CA ALA A 582 -19.01 -6.30 -7.67
C ALA A 582 -18.46 -6.82 -6.35
N TRP A 583 -17.36 -7.57 -6.38
CA TRP A 583 -16.72 -8.08 -5.19
C TRP A 583 -16.25 -6.95 -4.26
N LEU A 584 -15.54 -5.95 -4.80
CA LEU A 584 -15.07 -4.80 -4.01
C LEU A 584 -16.22 -3.99 -3.42
N LEU A 585 -17.29 -3.75 -4.18
CA LEU A 585 -18.47 -3.07 -3.66
C LEU A 585 -19.12 -3.86 -2.52
N ILE A 586 -19.27 -5.18 -2.66
CA ILE A 586 -19.83 -6.03 -1.59
C ILE A 586 -18.95 -5.93 -0.34
N CYS A 587 -17.63 -6.13 -0.46
CA CYS A 587 -16.72 -6.08 0.69
C CYS A 587 -16.71 -4.70 1.35
N THR A 588 -16.54 -3.64 0.57
CA THR A 588 -16.33 -2.29 1.12
C THR A 588 -17.61 -1.67 1.66
N LEU A 589 -18.76 -1.89 1.00
CA LEU A 589 -20.04 -1.41 1.50
C LEU A 589 -20.46 -2.16 2.77
N THR A 590 -20.25 -3.48 2.82
CA THR A 590 -20.52 -4.27 4.04
C THR A 590 -19.62 -3.81 5.18
N ALA A 591 -18.30 -3.65 4.95
CA ALA A 591 -17.38 -3.20 5.96
C ALA A 591 -17.70 -1.77 6.43
N GLY A 592 -17.95 -0.85 5.49
CA GLY A 592 -18.32 0.52 5.80
C GLY A 592 -19.62 0.61 6.59
N TRP A 593 -20.65 -0.16 6.19
CA TRP A 593 -21.91 -0.24 6.91
C TRP A 593 -21.73 -0.74 8.33
N GLN A 594 -21.01 -1.84 8.53
CA GLN A 594 -20.75 -2.39 9.87
C GLN A 594 -19.93 -1.42 10.73
N LYS A 595 -18.94 -0.72 10.17
CA LYS A 595 -18.18 0.29 10.89
C LYS A 595 -19.02 1.47 11.36
N VAL A 596 -20.12 1.78 10.69
CA VAL A 596 -21.00 2.88 11.09
C VAL A 596 -22.15 2.39 11.97
N PHE A 597 -22.85 1.29 11.58
CA PHE A 597 -24.18 0.95 12.09
C PHE A 597 -24.27 -0.38 12.84
N ASP A 598 -23.18 -1.17 12.97
CA ASP A 598 -23.24 -2.42 13.75
C ASP A 598 -23.55 -2.12 15.22
N SER A 599 -24.25 -3.03 15.87
CA SER A 599 -24.58 -2.91 17.29
C SER A 599 -23.42 -3.24 18.23
N ASN A 600 -22.37 -3.91 17.70
CA ASN A 600 -21.21 -4.31 18.48
C ASN A 600 -20.23 -3.13 18.65
N PRO A 601 -20.00 -2.65 19.90
CA PRO A 601 -19.07 -1.54 20.15
C PRO A 601 -17.60 -1.81 19.78
N LYS A 602 -17.21 -3.07 19.56
CA LYS A 602 -15.87 -3.41 19.09
C LYS A 602 -15.72 -3.24 17.58
N VAL A 603 -16.82 -3.17 16.84
CA VAL A 603 -16.84 -3.06 15.38
C VAL A 603 -17.27 -1.67 14.93
N SER A 604 -18.38 -1.14 15.48
CA SER A 604 -19.00 0.11 15.05
C SER A 604 -18.48 1.31 15.83
N PHE A 605 -18.15 2.37 15.10
CA PHE A 605 -17.77 3.67 15.67
C PHE A 605 -18.91 4.29 16.48
N LEU A 606 -20.15 4.27 15.95
CA LEU A 606 -21.30 4.86 16.66
C LEU A 606 -21.67 4.09 17.93
N ALA A 607 -21.65 2.76 17.88
CA ALA A 607 -21.93 1.94 19.07
C ALA A 607 -20.83 2.08 20.12
N HIS A 608 -19.56 2.24 19.70
CA HIS A 608 -18.44 2.50 20.59
C HIS A 608 -18.57 3.88 21.27
N ALA A 609 -18.85 4.93 20.49
CA ALA A 609 -19.10 6.27 21.01
C ALA A 609 -20.26 6.27 22.02
N ALA A 610 -21.38 5.62 21.70
CA ALA A 610 -22.54 5.53 22.59
C ALA A 610 -22.20 4.82 23.92
N LYS A 611 -21.43 3.72 23.87
CA LYS A 611 -20.95 3.03 25.08
C LYS A 611 -20.08 3.93 25.95
N LEU A 612 -19.16 4.68 25.34
CA LEU A 612 -18.29 5.60 26.08
C LEU A 612 -19.07 6.79 26.64
N GLN A 613 -20.06 7.32 25.92
CA GLN A 613 -20.94 8.40 26.41
C GLN A 613 -21.76 7.95 27.62
N ALA A 614 -22.33 6.75 27.59
CA ALA A 614 -23.08 6.21 28.73
C ALA A 614 -22.17 6.09 29.97
N ALA A 615 -20.95 5.58 29.80
CA ALA A 615 -19.99 5.48 30.91
C ALA A 615 -19.57 6.88 31.42
N ALA A 616 -19.39 7.86 30.53
CA ALA A 616 -19.06 9.23 30.91
C ALA A 616 -20.17 9.90 31.72
N ALA A 617 -21.44 9.65 31.37
CA ALA A 617 -22.59 10.15 32.12
C ALA A 617 -22.63 9.60 33.54
N ASP A 618 -22.19 8.35 33.75
CA ASP A 618 -22.04 7.72 35.08
C ASP A 618 -20.74 8.15 35.81
N GLY A 619 -19.95 9.04 35.25
CA GLY A 619 -18.65 9.47 35.80
C GLY A 619 -17.55 8.38 35.74
N LYS A 620 -17.77 7.28 34.98
CA LYS A 620 -16.83 6.19 34.83
C LYS A 620 -15.88 6.41 33.65
N VAL A 621 -14.57 6.16 33.85
CA VAL A 621 -13.58 6.17 32.78
C VAL A 621 -13.32 4.74 32.35
N LEU A 622 -13.55 4.44 31.07
CA LEU A 622 -13.30 3.12 30.50
C LEU A 622 -11.92 3.07 29.82
N ALA A 623 -11.19 1.98 30.02
CA ALA A 623 -9.95 1.73 29.30
C ALA A 623 -10.21 1.73 27.76
N PRO A 624 -9.28 2.24 26.95
CA PRO A 624 -7.92 2.65 27.30
C PRO A 624 -7.76 4.10 27.78
N ALA A 625 -8.84 4.88 27.85
CA ALA A 625 -8.79 6.23 28.37
C ALA A 625 -8.38 6.24 29.85
N LYS A 626 -7.54 7.22 30.24
CA LYS A 626 -7.10 7.44 31.61
C LYS A 626 -7.80 8.62 32.29
N SER A 627 -8.63 9.35 31.53
CA SER A 627 -9.41 10.49 32.02
C SER A 627 -10.66 10.69 31.17
N LEU A 628 -11.65 11.43 31.71
CA LEU A 628 -12.85 11.81 30.96
C LEU A 628 -12.51 12.62 29.70
N ALA A 629 -11.49 13.51 29.76
CA ALA A 629 -11.05 14.27 28.59
C ALA A 629 -10.50 13.39 27.46
N GLN A 630 -9.75 12.33 27.81
CA GLN A 630 -9.30 11.35 26.82
C GLN A 630 -10.47 10.56 26.24
N MET A 631 -11.44 10.18 27.07
CA MET A 631 -12.62 9.47 26.62
C MET A 631 -13.49 10.32 25.68
N GLN A 632 -13.65 11.62 25.96
CA GLN A 632 -14.34 12.56 25.07
C GLN A 632 -13.62 12.70 23.72
N ARG A 633 -12.28 12.66 23.70
CA ARG A 633 -11.50 12.65 22.46
C ARG A 633 -11.78 11.41 21.62
N ILE A 634 -11.82 10.23 22.24
CA ILE A 634 -12.16 8.98 21.54
C ILE A 634 -13.58 9.08 20.95
N ILE A 635 -14.55 9.56 21.71
CA ILE A 635 -15.93 9.75 21.25
C ILE A 635 -15.98 10.68 20.02
N PHE A 636 -15.23 11.79 20.07
CA PHE A 636 -15.14 12.71 18.94
C PHE A 636 -14.53 12.06 17.70
N ASN A 637 -13.42 11.31 17.85
CA ASN A 637 -12.79 10.59 16.75
C ASN A 637 -13.74 9.55 16.15
N ASP A 638 -14.46 8.79 16.97
CA ASP A 638 -15.47 7.82 16.50
C ASP A 638 -16.55 8.48 15.64
N TYR A 639 -17.05 9.67 16.02
CA TYR A 639 -18.02 10.40 15.20
C TYR A 639 -17.42 10.88 13.88
N VAL A 640 -16.18 11.35 13.88
CA VAL A 640 -15.48 11.77 12.65
C VAL A 640 -15.29 10.57 11.72
N ASP A 641 -14.84 9.43 12.25
CA ASP A 641 -14.60 8.22 11.47
C ASP A 641 -15.90 7.62 10.91
N ALA A 642 -16.99 7.68 11.70
CA ALA A 642 -18.33 7.29 11.24
C ALA A 642 -18.83 8.19 10.10
N ALA A 643 -18.67 9.52 10.24
CA ALA A 643 -19.07 10.49 9.23
C ALA A 643 -18.27 10.31 7.93
N LEU A 644 -16.95 10.10 8.01
CA LEU A 644 -16.10 9.84 6.86
C LEU A 644 -16.47 8.52 6.18
N SER A 645 -16.70 7.46 6.94
CA SER A 645 -17.14 6.17 6.40
C SER A 645 -18.46 6.29 5.66
N ALA A 646 -19.45 6.98 6.23
CA ALA A 646 -20.73 7.25 5.57
C ALA A 646 -20.57 8.09 4.30
N LEU A 647 -19.72 9.10 4.32
CA LEU A 647 -19.41 9.92 3.15
C LEU A 647 -18.78 9.09 2.03
N PHE A 648 -17.82 8.23 2.34
CA PHE A 648 -17.20 7.35 1.36
C PHE A 648 -18.19 6.34 0.75
N ILE A 649 -19.11 5.81 1.56
CA ILE A 649 -20.22 4.98 1.06
C ILE A 649 -21.06 5.76 0.04
N LEU A 650 -21.45 7.00 0.37
CA LEU A 650 -22.22 7.86 -0.53
C LEU A 650 -21.49 8.14 -1.84
N VAL A 651 -20.18 8.43 -1.78
CA VAL A 651 -19.35 8.68 -2.96
C VAL A 651 -19.33 7.45 -3.86
N VAL A 652 -18.99 6.26 -3.33
CA VAL A 652 -18.85 5.06 -4.16
C VAL A 652 -20.18 4.59 -4.74
N VAL A 653 -21.28 4.66 -3.95
CA VAL A 653 -22.62 4.32 -4.42
C VAL A 653 -23.06 5.28 -5.53
N SER A 654 -22.83 6.59 -5.36
CA SER A 654 -23.14 7.57 -6.38
C SER A 654 -22.41 7.26 -7.69
N ILE A 655 -21.10 7.02 -7.64
CA ILE A 655 -20.31 6.67 -8.83
C ILE A 655 -20.77 5.36 -9.46
N ALA A 656 -21.10 4.34 -8.65
CA ALA A 656 -21.63 3.08 -9.16
C ALA A 656 -22.97 3.27 -9.90
N VAL A 657 -23.89 4.07 -9.35
CA VAL A 657 -25.18 4.40 -9.99
C VAL A 657 -24.97 5.14 -11.31
N TYR A 658 -24.13 6.19 -11.32
CA TYR A 658 -23.78 6.90 -12.57
C TYR A 658 -23.10 5.97 -13.57
N GLY A 659 -22.27 5.03 -13.11
CA GLY A 659 -21.65 4.00 -13.92
C GLY A 659 -22.67 3.10 -14.60
N VAL A 660 -23.67 2.60 -13.85
CA VAL A 660 -24.77 1.79 -14.41
C VAL A 660 -25.55 2.57 -15.47
N VAL A 661 -25.90 3.84 -15.17
CA VAL A 661 -26.60 4.70 -16.15
C VAL A 661 -25.77 4.90 -17.42
N ALA A 662 -24.45 5.13 -17.27
CA ALA A 662 -23.54 5.27 -18.41
C ALA A 662 -23.43 3.98 -19.24
N VAL A 663 -23.35 2.81 -18.58
CA VAL A 663 -23.35 1.50 -19.24
C VAL A 663 -24.65 1.27 -20.04
N VAL A 664 -25.81 1.55 -19.44
CA VAL A 664 -27.11 1.40 -20.14
C VAL A 664 -27.19 2.31 -21.38
N ARG A 665 -26.72 3.55 -21.26
CA ARG A 665 -26.66 4.50 -22.40
C ARG A 665 -25.68 3.99 -23.49
N ALA A 666 -24.50 3.54 -23.10
CA ALA A 666 -23.49 3.03 -24.02
C ALA A 666 -23.97 1.78 -24.77
N ARG A 667 -24.73 0.88 -24.10
CA ARG A 667 -25.31 -0.31 -24.72
C ARG A 667 -26.36 0.04 -25.77
N ARG A 668 -27.16 1.09 -25.55
CA ARG A 668 -28.19 1.56 -26.51
C ARG A 668 -27.59 2.29 -27.73
N ALA A 669 -26.40 2.87 -27.60
CA ALA A 669 -25.74 3.54 -28.72
C ALA A 669 -25.32 2.54 -29.79
N VAL A 670 -25.45 2.89 -31.06
CA VAL A 670 -25.09 2.02 -32.19
C VAL A 670 -23.58 1.99 -32.41
N GLN A 671 -22.93 3.16 -32.29
CA GLN A 671 -21.49 3.32 -32.51
C GLN A 671 -20.73 3.43 -31.19
N PRO A 672 -19.41 3.20 -31.18
CA PRO A 672 -18.57 3.47 -30.02
C PRO A 672 -18.70 4.92 -29.56
N THR A 673 -18.87 5.13 -28.26
CA THR A 673 -19.00 6.45 -27.64
C THR A 673 -17.84 6.77 -26.71
N SER A 674 -16.77 6.00 -26.77
CA SER A 674 -15.54 6.24 -26.01
C SER A 674 -14.89 7.57 -26.44
N ARG A 675 -14.46 8.36 -25.47
CA ARG A 675 -13.84 9.68 -25.71
C ARG A 675 -12.31 9.57 -25.78
N GLU A 676 -11.83 8.67 -26.62
CA GLU A 676 -10.39 8.57 -26.89
C GLU A 676 -9.91 9.78 -27.70
N THR A 677 -8.66 10.18 -27.49
CA THR A 677 -8.01 11.17 -28.38
C THR A 677 -7.89 10.61 -29.80
N PRO A 678 -7.88 11.47 -30.84
CA PRO A 678 -7.69 11.03 -32.21
C PRO A 678 -6.46 10.14 -32.35
N TYR A 679 -6.53 9.19 -33.27
CA TYR A 679 -5.39 8.33 -33.57
C TYR A 679 -4.28 9.14 -34.24
N GLU A 680 -3.09 9.13 -33.66
CA GLU A 680 -1.88 9.70 -34.24
C GLU A 680 -0.82 8.59 -34.27
N PRO A 681 -0.17 8.34 -35.45
CA PRO A 681 0.85 7.31 -35.52
C PRO A 681 2.14 7.75 -34.81
N MET A 682 2.88 6.80 -34.23
CA MET A 682 4.21 7.04 -33.71
C MET A 682 5.11 7.62 -34.79
N PRO A 683 5.95 8.63 -34.50
CA PRO A 683 6.95 9.09 -35.43
C PRO A 683 7.83 7.92 -35.86
N VAL A 684 7.92 7.68 -37.16
CA VAL A 684 8.88 6.72 -37.71
C VAL A 684 10.27 7.25 -37.34
N ALA A 685 11.03 6.52 -36.52
CA ALA A 685 12.42 6.88 -36.26
C ALA A 685 13.10 7.04 -37.64
N PRO A 686 13.77 8.19 -37.91
CA PRO A 686 14.52 8.34 -39.15
C PRO A 686 15.44 7.12 -39.21
N ALA A 687 15.31 6.34 -40.30
CA ALA A 687 16.20 5.21 -40.55
C ALA A 687 17.62 5.72 -40.31
N LEU A 688 18.31 5.17 -39.30
CA LEU A 688 19.72 5.49 -39.09
C LEU A 688 20.39 5.21 -40.41
N GLY A 689 20.67 6.29 -41.15
CA GLY A 689 21.32 6.23 -42.43
C GLY A 689 22.54 5.35 -42.27
N SER A 690 22.66 4.36 -43.09
CA SER A 690 23.88 3.57 -43.29
C SER A 690 24.98 4.55 -43.72
N GLY A 691 25.49 5.31 -42.77
CA GLY A 691 26.67 6.16 -42.91
C GLY A 691 27.89 5.27 -42.72
N ARG A 692 28.57 5.11 -43.80
CA ARG A 692 29.86 4.47 -44.06
C ARG A 692 30.93 4.74 -42.96
#